data_1be5a1180c904669f5cb602c327e1051
#
_entry.id   1be5a1180c904669f5cb602c327e1051
#
_cell.length_a   1.000
_cell.length_b   1.000
_cell.length_c   1.000
_cell.angle_alpha   90.00
_cell.angle_beta   90.00
_cell.angle_gamma   90.00
#
_symmetry.space_group_name_H-M   'P 1'
#
loop_
_entity.id
_entity.type
_entity.pdbx_description
1 polymer ?
#
loop_
_entity_poly.entity_id
_entity_poly.type
_entity_poly.pdbx_seq_one_letter_code
_entity_poly.pdbx_strand_id
1 'polypeptide(L)'
;MIIGMDFGTTNSGMAVYNGQEIQVLPLDPTNRNPRVARTAVYITNEQDLSIGRAAVDAYFQQNVGRSVKTKKVWVGEIEIRGADMYYVTDAYVYVDILAPGRLFLSIKTGLRDPDYAGSVVGQHFYSLESIIALYLSVTKTRAEQLLGRELKQVVLGRPVRFANEPEKDRLAQARLLQAALKAGYETVYFQPEPIAAAYGYETTINREENVLVFDFGGGTLDLTIMRLGNAATRQVLATGGIPVAGDVFDQKLVRAKLPRHFGEGSYYGARHKKLQVPQWIYETFSNWQTILELQTADNRKVLRDIAQTAQRRYQIEALEALVSSNYGQQMFDIVEQAKRELSEKRGAQIHLQGPGFNVIEFVTRGEFERIIQQEILAIDRHIDETVAASGLAAAEIDAVIRTGGSSQIPVFDEMLRRKFGPEKVQVIDTFSSVTAGLGVFGHELLAGRTEARPYTADDVAAMPEAHSSKPKIQPVNLALLQRRVLIAEGAIAAEAMDADEALVLMGDGQQITAVALPETRLHQTNDLPLAELNIHHPIHTAITANLDETLLVVTSHYRFLLMTPRQLLERQHVGVAIGNIYQLGQRESLCSISRWAQVKEHEKLLIATTLGLARPYPMRVMLENIEAPVPLKFDNQLLGIPVLTAGANNDDEILLFAASGRAVRYPVNTLRGSGTQTFNCGKDDRIRTALLCHPDTPLLLLTEDGYGRHLTANMVDIPEKDNSKGKSQIARRSPLMGVMVQSGWVVTTERLLWLDMPAVTADDSTKSQQLIRLGHDEQITAIF
;
A
#
# COMPACT_ATOMS: atom_id res chain seq x y z
N MET A 1 18.36 -27.62 0.81
CA MET A 1 16.98 -28.06 0.49
C MET A 1 16.46 -27.19 -0.63
N ILE A 2 15.80 -27.77 -1.61
CA ILE A 2 15.11 -27.06 -2.68
C ILE A 2 13.60 -27.17 -2.40
N ILE A 3 12.89 -26.03 -2.32
CA ILE A 3 11.44 -26.03 -2.10
C ILE A 3 10.72 -25.93 -3.44
N GLY A 4 9.59 -26.63 -3.59
CA GLY A 4 8.69 -26.46 -4.71
C GLY A 4 7.65 -25.38 -4.41
N MET A 5 7.43 -24.44 -5.34
CA MET A 5 6.41 -23.41 -5.22
C MET A 5 5.56 -23.33 -6.50
N ASP A 6 4.30 -23.53 -6.34
CA ASP A 6 3.27 -23.20 -7.32
C ASP A 6 2.83 -21.75 -7.09
N PHE A 7 3.22 -20.85 -7.99
CA PHE A 7 2.75 -19.47 -8.01
C PHE A 7 1.61 -19.35 -9.03
N GLY A 8 0.40 -19.66 -8.60
CA GLY A 8 -0.79 -19.64 -9.46
C GLY A 8 -1.42 -18.26 -9.62
N THR A 9 -2.31 -18.12 -10.61
CA THR A 9 -3.07 -16.87 -10.86
C THR A 9 -3.98 -16.51 -9.70
N THR A 10 -4.65 -17.49 -9.12
CA THR A 10 -5.66 -17.30 -8.07
C THR A 10 -5.17 -17.79 -6.72
N ASN A 11 -4.47 -18.92 -6.70
CA ASN A 11 -3.96 -19.54 -5.48
C ASN A 11 -2.52 -20.00 -5.71
N SER A 12 -1.76 -20.04 -4.63
CA SER A 12 -0.36 -20.49 -4.60
C SER A 12 -0.15 -21.48 -3.48
N GLY A 13 0.92 -22.27 -3.55
CA GLY A 13 1.29 -23.22 -2.53
C GLY A 13 2.77 -23.53 -2.53
N MET A 14 3.30 -24.05 -1.41
CA MET A 14 4.66 -24.55 -1.30
C MET A 14 4.68 -25.95 -0.70
N ALA A 15 5.60 -26.76 -1.17
CA ALA A 15 5.82 -28.10 -0.63
C ALA A 15 7.29 -28.50 -0.62
N VAL A 16 7.61 -29.40 0.28
CA VAL A 16 8.89 -30.10 0.35
C VAL A 16 8.63 -31.60 0.33
N TYR A 17 9.59 -32.36 -0.17
CA TYR A 17 9.61 -33.81 -0.15
C TYR A 17 10.90 -34.29 0.51
N ASN A 18 10.81 -35.22 1.42
CA ASN A 18 11.96 -35.75 2.16
C ASN A 18 12.46 -37.11 1.65
N GLY A 19 11.90 -37.61 0.54
CA GLY A 19 12.16 -38.93 -0.03
C GLY A 19 11.14 -40.00 0.39
N GLN A 20 10.26 -39.72 1.35
CA GLN A 20 9.19 -40.59 1.83
C GLN A 20 7.83 -39.91 1.87
N GLU A 21 7.76 -38.69 2.36
CA GLU A 21 6.54 -37.93 2.58
C GLU A 21 6.59 -36.54 1.94
N ILE A 22 5.47 -36.11 1.35
CA ILE A 22 5.27 -34.78 0.81
C ILE A 22 4.59 -33.96 1.88
N GLN A 23 5.23 -32.84 2.23
CA GLN A 23 4.69 -31.86 3.16
C GLN A 23 4.28 -30.59 2.41
N VAL A 24 2.97 -30.34 2.25
CA VAL A 24 2.42 -29.08 1.76
C VAL A 24 2.27 -28.12 2.93
N LEU A 25 2.86 -26.93 2.81
CA LEU A 25 2.97 -25.96 3.91
C LEU A 25 1.71 -25.11 4.08
N PRO A 26 1.23 -24.85 5.32
CA PRO A 26 0.09 -23.99 5.60
C PRO A 26 0.50 -22.51 5.59
N LEU A 27 0.60 -21.90 4.39
CA LEU A 27 1.14 -20.56 4.18
C LEU A 27 0.12 -19.43 4.38
N ASP A 28 -1.18 -19.72 4.37
CA ASP A 28 -2.25 -18.72 4.54
C ASP A 28 -3.16 -19.09 5.71
N PRO A 29 -2.77 -18.72 6.95
CA PRO A 29 -3.50 -19.16 8.16
C PRO A 29 -4.91 -18.59 8.23
N THR A 30 -5.22 -17.52 7.51
CA THR A 30 -6.55 -16.88 7.47
C THR A 30 -7.47 -17.51 6.43
N ASN A 31 -6.94 -18.32 5.51
CA ASN A 31 -7.77 -18.97 4.51
C ASN A 31 -8.45 -20.22 5.10
N ARG A 32 -9.64 -20.57 4.57
CA ARG A 32 -10.39 -21.79 4.96
C ARG A 32 -9.55 -23.06 4.87
N ASN A 33 -8.71 -23.17 3.85
CA ASN A 33 -7.66 -24.17 3.75
C ASN A 33 -6.28 -23.47 3.83
N PRO A 34 -5.57 -23.52 4.97
CA PRO A 34 -4.29 -22.84 5.12
C PRO A 34 -3.18 -23.30 4.16
N ARG A 35 -3.30 -24.50 3.58
CA ARG A 35 -2.35 -25.03 2.59
C ARG A 35 -2.50 -24.41 1.20
N VAL A 36 -3.59 -23.68 0.98
CA VAL A 36 -3.89 -22.97 -0.28
C VAL A 36 -3.82 -21.47 0.01
N ALA A 37 -2.74 -20.84 -0.37
CA ALA A 37 -2.58 -19.39 -0.18
C ALA A 37 -3.24 -18.63 -1.34
N ARG A 38 -4.11 -17.65 -1.04
CA ARG A 38 -4.69 -16.76 -2.07
C ARG A 38 -3.57 -15.92 -2.69
N THR A 39 -3.48 -15.89 -4.03
CA THR A 39 -2.52 -15.02 -4.73
C THR A 39 -3.07 -13.60 -4.77
N ALA A 40 -2.98 -12.92 -3.66
CA ALA A 40 -3.49 -11.56 -3.45
C ALA A 40 -2.48 -10.74 -2.64
N VAL A 41 -2.34 -9.47 -3.01
CA VAL A 41 -1.49 -8.48 -2.30
C VAL A 41 -2.30 -7.21 -2.12
N TYR A 42 -2.42 -6.71 -0.90
CA TYR A 42 -3.00 -5.41 -0.61
C TYR A 42 -1.93 -4.51 0.01
N ILE A 43 -1.74 -3.35 -0.59
CA ILE A 43 -0.77 -2.35 -0.15
C ILE A 43 -1.54 -1.07 0.14
N THR A 44 -1.45 -0.56 1.37
CA THR A 44 -2.04 0.72 1.74
C THR A 44 -1.19 1.89 1.26
N ASN A 45 -1.75 3.10 1.24
CA ASN A 45 -0.99 4.32 0.93
C ASN A 45 0.14 4.56 1.95
N GLU A 46 -0.03 4.07 3.18
CA GLU A 46 0.95 4.07 4.26
C GLU A 46 1.98 2.94 4.12
N GLN A 47 1.89 2.15 3.03
CA GLN A 47 2.76 1.03 2.73
C GLN A 47 2.66 -0.14 3.73
N ASP A 48 1.51 -0.31 4.36
CA ASP A 48 1.20 -1.55 5.05
C ASP A 48 0.88 -2.63 4.03
N LEU A 49 1.43 -3.82 4.25
CA LEU A 49 1.32 -4.94 3.34
C LEU A 49 0.51 -6.06 3.99
N SER A 50 -0.44 -6.57 3.25
CA SER A 50 -1.13 -7.83 3.55
C SER A 50 -1.10 -8.74 2.33
N ILE A 51 -0.97 -10.05 2.53
CA ILE A 51 -1.03 -11.05 1.46
C ILE A 51 -2.08 -12.12 1.77
N GLY A 52 -2.41 -12.90 0.75
CA GLY A 52 -3.33 -14.03 0.90
C GLY A 52 -4.78 -13.58 1.15
N ARG A 53 -5.51 -14.36 1.93
CA ARG A 53 -6.89 -14.04 2.31
C ARG A 53 -6.96 -12.76 3.14
N ALA A 54 -5.99 -12.52 4.02
CA ALA A 54 -5.90 -11.30 4.81
C ALA A 54 -5.85 -10.03 3.95
N ALA A 55 -5.23 -10.07 2.76
CA ALA A 55 -5.21 -8.96 1.83
C ALA A 55 -6.60 -8.58 1.32
N VAL A 56 -7.41 -9.59 0.98
CA VAL A 56 -8.79 -9.41 0.50
C VAL A 56 -9.68 -8.87 1.62
N ASP A 57 -9.55 -9.42 2.83
CA ASP A 57 -10.33 -9.00 3.99
C ASP A 57 -10.00 -7.56 4.42
N ALA A 58 -8.71 -7.20 4.45
CA ALA A 58 -8.26 -5.83 4.73
C ALA A 58 -8.77 -4.84 3.68
N TYR A 59 -8.72 -5.22 2.40
CA TYR A 59 -9.30 -4.40 1.33
C TYR A 59 -10.81 -4.18 1.55
N PHE A 60 -11.58 -5.21 1.86
CA PHE A 60 -13.02 -5.07 2.08
C PHE A 60 -13.32 -4.17 3.27
N GLN A 61 -12.62 -4.34 4.38
CA GLN A 61 -12.80 -3.51 5.57
C GLN A 61 -12.56 -2.01 5.29
N GLN A 62 -11.57 -1.69 4.48
CA GLN A 62 -11.16 -0.31 4.24
C GLN A 62 -11.84 0.32 3.01
N ASN A 63 -12.29 -0.47 2.03
CA ASN A 63 -12.73 0.05 0.75
C ASN A 63 -14.21 -0.12 0.46
N VAL A 64 -14.88 -1.13 1.03
CA VAL A 64 -16.33 -1.34 0.82
C VAL A 64 -17.13 -0.41 1.71
N GLY A 65 -18.16 0.22 1.15
CA GLY A 65 -19.05 1.15 1.85
C GLY A 65 -18.56 2.61 1.88
N ARG A 66 -17.32 2.90 1.45
CA ARG A 66 -16.79 4.27 1.39
C ARG A 66 -17.17 5.00 0.11
N SER A 67 -17.15 6.33 0.17
CA SER A 67 -17.31 7.16 -1.01
C SER A 67 -16.13 7.03 -1.97
N VAL A 68 -16.41 7.11 -3.27
CA VAL A 68 -15.40 7.10 -4.34
C VAL A 68 -15.29 8.48 -4.96
N LYS A 69 -14.07 8.96 -5.20
CA LYS A 69 -13.80 10.21 -5.94
C LYS A 69 -12.72 9.97 -6.97
N THR A 70 -13.13 9.84 -8.22
CA THR A 70 -12.19 9.61 -9.32
C THR A 70 -11.60 10.91 -9.86
N LYS A 71 -10.32 10.88 -10.19
CA LYS A 71 -9.59 11.93 -10.91
C LYS A 71 -8.97 11.32 -12.17
N LYS A 72 -9.11 12.04 -13.30
CA LYS A 72 -8.44 11.69 -14.54
C LYS A 72 -6.97 12.06 -14.41
N VAL A 73 -6.07 11.09 -14.55
CA VAL A 73 -4.62 11.27 -14.42
C VAL A 73 -3.98 10.91 -15.74
N TRP A 74 -3.11 11.78 -16.24
CA TRP A 74 -2.30 11.50 -17.40
C TRP A 74 -1.21 10.48 -17.02
N VAL A 75 -1.07 9.41 -17.80
CA VAL A 75 -0.12 8.32 -17.52
C VAL A 75 0.96 8.17 -18.60
N GLY A 76 0.87 8.94 -19.67
CA GLY A 76 1.84 8.92 -20.76
C GLY A 76 1.18 9.16 -22.11
N GLU A 77 1.92 8.87 -23.16
CA GLU A 77 1.47 8.92 -24.55
C GLU A 77 1.38 7.50 -25.11
N ILE A 78 0.35 7.23 -25.88
CA ILE A 78 0.20 5.97 -26.62
C ILE A 78 0.52 6.23 -28.08
N GLU A 79 1.48 5.48 -28.61
CA GLU A 79 1.76 5.44 -30.05
C GLU A 79 0.83 4.45 -30.73
N ILE A 80 0.00 4.94 -31.64
CA ILE A 80 -0.87 4.10 -32.44
C ILE A 80 -0.26 4.00 -33.86
N ARG A 81 0.21 2.79 -34.21
CA ARG A 81 0.78 2.47 -35.49
C ARG A 81 -0.21 1.62 -36.28
N GLY A 82 -0.85 2.20 -37.29
CA GLY A 82 -1.63 1.47 -38.29
C GLY A 82 -0.82 1.31 -39.62
N ALA A 83 -1.34 0.54 -40.56
CA ALA A 83 -0.66 0.29 -41.82
C ALA A 83 -0.30 1.58 -42.59
N ASP A 84 -1.13 2.64 -42.44
CA ASP A 84 -0.97 3.93 -43.13
C ASP A 84 -1.08 5.15 -42.19
N MET A 85 -1.12 4.94 -40.89
CA MET A 85 -1.24 6.04 -39.90
C MET A 85 -0.34 5.83 -38.70
N TYR A 86 0.38 6.89 -38.33
CA TYR A 86 1.11 7.00 -37.09
C TYR A 86 0.62 8.26 -36.36
N TYR A 87 0.09 8.11 -35.15
CA TYR A 87 -0.16 9.25 -34.30
C TYR A 87 0.06 8.92 -32.83
N VAL A 88 0.44 9.93 -32.10
CA VAL A 88 0.65 9.86 -30.65
C VAL A 88 -0.55 10.53 -29.98
N THR A 89 -1.13 9.87 -29.00
CA THR A 89 -2.23 10.43 -28.19
C THR A 89 -1.96 10.26 -26.71
N ASP A 90 -2.44 11.22 -25.94
CA ASP A 90 -2.34 11.17 -24.48
C ASP A 90 -3.16 10.00 -23.90
N ALA A 91 -2.52 9.22 -23.04
CA ALA A 91 -3.16 8.17 -22.27
C ALA A 91 -3.58 8.70 -20.88
N TYR A 92 -4.81 8.46 -20.53
CA TYR A 92 -5.36 8.82 -19.23
C TYR A 92 -5.99 7.63 -18.54
N VAL A 93 -5.83 7.58 -17.21
CA VAL A 93 -6.55 6.63 -16.35
C VAL A 93 -7.36 7.37 -15.30
N TYR A 94 -8.47 6.79 -14.88
CA TYR A 94 -9.24 7.29 -13.75
C TYR A 94 -8.74 6.62 -12.47
N VAL A 95 -8.28 7.41 -11.53
CA VAL A 95 -7.77 6.94 -10.23
C VAL A 95 -8.71 7.42 -9.13
N ASP A 96 -9.10 6.52 -8.25
CA ASP A 96 -9.83 6.90 -7.04
C ASP A 96 -8.85 7.50 -6.03
N ILE A 97 -8.93 8.82 -5.87
CA ILE A 97 -8.03 9.59 -5.00
C ILE A 97 -8.34 9.48 -3.50
N LEU A 98 -9.45 8.81 -3.15
CA LEU A 98 -9.80 8.50 -1.76
C LEU A 98 -9.50 7.04 -1.40
N ALA A 99 -8.95 6.24 -2.32
CA ALA A 99 -8.59 4.86 -2.04
C ALA A 99 -7.49 4.81 -0.97
N PRO A 100 -7.69 4.10 0.15
CA PRO A 100 -6.68 3.97 1.21
C PRO A 100 -5.51 3.07 0.81
N GLY A 101 -5.64 2.32 -0.29
CA GLY A 101 -4.63 1.42 -0.81
C GLY A 101 -5.09 0.72 -2.09
N ARG A 102 -4.29 -0.22 -2.57
CA ARG A 102 -4.56 -0.95 -3.80
C ARG A 102 -4.48 -2.47 -3.60
N LEU A 103 -5.53 -3.18 -4.02
CA LEU A 103 -5.57 -4.64 -4.06
C LEU A 103 -5.08 -5.13 -5.43
N PHE A 104 -4.16 -6.07 -5.41
CA PHE A 104 -3.63 -6.76 -6.57
C PHE A 104 -4.10 -8.21 -6.55
N LEU A 105 -4.86 -8.58 -7.56
CA LEU A 105 -5.33 -9.94 -7.83
C LEU A 105 -4.85 -10.37 -9.21
N SER A 106 -4.76 -11.67 -9.44
CA SER A 106 -4.37 -12.25 -10.74
C SER A 106 -3.05 -11.69 -11.29
N ILE A 107 -2.11 -11.34 -10.41
CA ILE A 107 -0.85 -10.66 -10.77
C ILE A 107 0.01 -11.46 -11.74
N LYS A 108 -0.11 -12.78 -11.76
CA LYS A 108 0.58 -13.68 -12.71
C LYS A 108 0.22 -13.37 -14.15
N THR A 109 -1.01 -12.90 -14.42
CA THR A 109 -1.45 -12.59 -15.81
C THR A 109 -0.69 -11.42 -16.42
N GLY A 110 -0.24 -10.47 -15.60
CA GLY A 110 0.55 -9.31 -16.04
C GLY A 110 1.97 -9.66 -16.52
N LEU A 111 2.49 -10.85 -16.19
CA LEU A 111 3.84 -11.26 -16.59
C LEU A 111 4.07 -11.22 -18.11
N ARG A 112 3.07 -11.62 -18.89
CA ARG A 112 3.11 -11.69 -20.36
C ARG A 112 2.79 -10.36 -21.07
N ASP A 113 2.42 -9.33 -20.32
CA ASP A 113 2.06 -8.02 -20.87
C ASP A 113 3.28 -7.10 -20.86
N PRO A 114 3.88 -6.79 -22.04
CA PRO A 114 5.06 -5.93 -22.12
C PRO A 114 4.78 -4.47 -21.72
N ASP A 115 3.52 -4.03 -21.83
CA ASP A 115 3.10 -2.66 -21.58
C ASP A 115 2.75 -2.42 -20.10
N TYR A 116 2.51 -3.49 -19.33
CA TYR A 116 2.22 -3.38 -17.90
C TYR A 116 3.50 -3.38 -17.06
N ALA A 117 4.04 -2.19 -16.78
CA ALA A 117 5.24 -2.05 -15.95
C ALA A 117 4.99 -2.24 -14.46
N GLY A 118 3.79 -1.93 -13.97
CA GLY A 118 3.47 -1.96 -12.56
C GLY A 118 2.37 -0.98 -12.17
N SER A 119 2.39 -0.50 -10.94
CA SER A 119 1.31 0.30 -10.39
C SER A 119 1.80 1.32 -9.37
N VAL A 120 1.08 2.43 -9.27
CA VAL A 120 1.32 3.44 -8.24
C VAL A 120 0.40 3.17 -7.04
N VAL A 121 0.97 3.14 -5.83
CA VAL A 121 0.24 3.11 -4.57
C VAL A 121 0.77 4.23 -3.69
N GLY A 122 -0.11 5.13 -3.28
CA GLY A 122 0.31 6.36 -2.63
C GLY A 122 1.22 7.19 -3.53
N GLN A 123 2.45 7.42 -3.10
CA GLN A 123 3.46 8.17 -3.86
C GLN A 123 4.56 7.29 -4.47
N HIS A 124 4.46 5.97 -4.37
CA HIS A 124 5.50 5.05 -4.79
C HIS A 124 5.05 4.22 -5.99
N PHE A 125 5.99 4.01 -6.91
CA PHE A 125 5.81 3.08 -8.01
C PHE A 125 6.30 1.69 -7.63
N TYR A 126 5.43 0.71 -7.79
CA TYR A 126 5.70 -0.71 -7.62
C TYR A 126 5.75 -1.36 -8.99
N SER A 127 6.91 -1.84 -9.41
CA SER A 127 6.98 -2.66 -10.62
C SER A 127 6.22 -3.98 -10.41
N LEU A 128 5.75 -4.62 -11.47
CA LEU A 128 5.10 -5.93 -11.37
C LEU A 128 5.98 -6.95 -10.64
N GLU A 129 7.27 -6.95 -10.97
CA GLU A 129 8.27 -7.82 -10.35
C GLU A 129 8.40 -7.53 -8.84
N SER A 130 8.28 -6.26 -8.44
CA SER A 130 8.31 -5.88 -7.02
C SER A 130 7.06 -6.32 -6.28
N ILE A 131 5.88 -6.22 -6.90
CA ILE A 131 4.61 -6.71 -6.30
C ILE A 131 4.67 -8.22 -6.11
N ILE A 132 5.13 -8.95 -7.12
CA ILE A 132 5.30 -10.41 -7.04
C ILE A 132 6.37 -10.77 -5.99
N ALA A 133 7.49 -10.05 -5.97
CA ALA A 133 8.57 -10.27 -5.00
C ALA A 133 8.09 -10.11 -3.55
N LEU A 134 7.22 -9.15 -3.26
CA LEU A 134 6.61 -8.98 -1.94
C LEU A 134 5.79 -10.23 -1.55
N TYR A 135 4.96 -10.73 -2.45
CA TYR A 135 4.20 -11.96 -2.21
C TYR A 135 5.12 -13.17 -1.97
N LEU A 136 6.13 -13.34 -2.84
CA LEU A 136 7.10 -14.43 -2.73
C LEU A 136 7.94 -14.35 -1.46
N SER A 137 8.35 -13.15 -1.04
CA SER A 137 9.15 -12.96 0.18
C SER A 137 8.38 -13.32 1.45
N VAL A 138 7.11 -12.93 1.55
CA VAL A 138 6.27 -13.27 2.70
C VAL A 138 6.02 -14.77 2.77
N THR A 139 5.68 -15.40 1.64
CA THR A 139 5.45 -16.86 1.58
C THR A 139 6.74 -17.63 1.87
N LYS A 140 7.90 -17.16 1.38
CA LYS A 140 9.23 -17.70 1.70
C LYS A 140 9.48 -17.63 3.21
N THR A 141 9.29 -16.46 3.83
CA THR A 141 9.49 -16.27 5.27
C THR A 141 8.63 -17.22 6.10
N ARG A 142 7.34 -17.34 5.78
CA ARG A 142 6.43 -18.29 6.45
C ARG A 142 6.90 -19.73 6.29
N ALA A 143 7.36 -20.10 5.09
CA ALA A 143 7.91 -21.44 4.85
C ALA A 143 9.21 -21.69 5.65
N GLU A 144 10.10 -20.71 5.74
CA GLU A 144 11.32 -20.76 6.54
C GLU A 144 11.03 -20.93 8.04
N GLN A 145 10.03 -20.22 8.56
CA GLN A 145 9.57 -20.37 9.94
C GLN A 145 9.03 -21.77 10.21
N LEU A 146 8.19 -22.30 9.30
CA LEU A 146 7.61 -23.65 9.43
C LEU A 146 8.65 -24.75 9.34
N LEU A 147 9.70 -24.54 8.55
CA LEU A 147 10.77 -25.53 8.32
C LEU A 147 11.98 -25.35 9.24
N GLY A 148 12.06 -24.23 9.95
CA GLY A 148 13.19 -23.90 10.83
C GLY A 148 14.53 -23.71 10.11
N ARG A 149 14.51 -23.31 8.82
CA ARG A 149 15.70 -23.12 8.00
C ARG A 149 15.53 -22.12 6.88
N GLU A 150 16.63 -21.53 6.45
CA GLU A 150 16.69 -20.64 5.30
C GLU A 150 16.47 -21.39 3.96
N LEU A 151 15.73 -20.76 3.05
CA LEU A 151 15.40 -21.28 1.72
C LEU A 151 16.05 -20.43 0.63
N LYS A 152 17.20 -20.90 0.11
CA LYS A 152 17.96 -20.20 -0.95
C LYS A 152 17.59 -20.63 -2.35
N GLN A 153 17.00 -21.82 -2.50
CA GLN A 153 16.70 -22.42 -3.79
C GLN A 153 15.23 -22.79 -3.89
N VAL A 154 14.63 -22.51 -5.05
CA VAL A 154 13.21 -22.79 -5.32
C VAL A 154 13.02 -23.40 -6.70
N VAL A 155 12.10 -24.37 -6.81
CA VAL A 155 11.50 -24.77 -8.08
C VAL A 155 10.19 -24.03 -8.22
N LEU A 156 10.10 -23.12 -9.20
CA LEU A 156 8.87 -22.41 -9.53
C LEU A 156 8.09 -23.13 -10.62
N GLY A 157 6.81 -23.34 -10.36
CA GLY A 157 5.86 -23.78 -11.36
C GLY A 157 5.66 -22.71 -12.44
N ARG A 158 5.64 -23.12 -13.70
CA ARG A 158 5.24 -22.29 -14.81
C ARG A 158 4.24 -23.03 -15.70
N PRO A 159 3.32 -22.33 -16.39
CA PRO A 159 2.54 -22.98 -17.44
C PRO A 159 3.49 -23.50 -18.54
N VAL A 160 3.03 -24.43 -19.37
CA VAL A 160 3.81 -24.89 -20.53
C VAL A 160 4.22 -23.70 -21.39
N ARG A 161 3.30 -22.76 -21.57
CA ARG A 161 3.54 -21.47 -22.23
C ARG A 161 2.79 -20.37 -21.49
N PHE A 162 3.47 -19.28 -21.15
CA PHE A 162 2.81 -18.07 -20.63
C PHE A 162 2.02 -17.35 -21.73
N ALA A 163 2.52 -17.41 -22.99
CA ALA A 163 1.91 -16.82 -24.16
C ALA A 163 2.25 -17.63 -25.42
N ASN A 164 1.43 -17.47 -26.46
CA ASN A 164 1.70 -18.12 -27.75
C ASN A 164 2.90 -17.49 -28.47
N GLU A 165 3.11 -16.18 -28.30
CA GLU A 165 4.25 -15.47 -28.86
C GLU A 165 5.52 -15.77 -28.02
N PRO A 166 6.60 -16.28 -28.68
CA PRO A 166 7.82 -16.68 -27.97
C PRO A 166 8.49 -15.55 -27.19
N GLU A 167 8.36 -14.30 -27.64
CA GLU A 167 8.93 -13.14 -26.96
C GLU A 167 8.20 -12.82 -25.66
N LYS A 168 6.87 -12.88 -25.66
CA LYS A 168 6.05 -12.69 -24.47
C LYS A 168 6.22 -13.82 -23.47
N ASP A 169 6.41 -15.06 -23.96
CA ASP A 169 6.70 -16.22 -23.09
C ASP A 169 8.03 -16.04 -22.37
N ARG A 170 9.09 -15.64 -23.10
CA ARG A 170 10.42 -15.35 -22.51
C ARG A 170 10.38 -14.17 -21.54
N LEU A 171 9.65 -13.09 -21.90
CA LEU A 171 9.46 -11.93 -21.00
C LEU A 171 8.80 -12.36 -19.69
N ALA A 172 7.74 -13.15 -19.74
CA ALA A 172 7.02 -13.60 -18.56
C ALA A 172 7.91 -14.44 -17.63
N GLN A 173 8.71 -15.34 -18.18
CA GLN A 173 9.69 -16.11 -17.39
C GLN A 173 10.76 -15.21 -16.79
N ALA A 174 11.29 -14.25 -17.55
CA ALA A 174 12.29 -13.30 -17.08
C ALA A 174 11.80 -12.47 -15.90
N ARG A 175 10.57 -11.95 -15.99
CA ARG A 175 9.94 -11.17 -14.93
C ARG A 175 9.67 -12.00 -13.67
N LEU A 176 9.25 -13.25 -13.80
CA LEU A 176 9.05 -14.15 -12.68
C LEU A 176 10.39 -14.51 -12.00
N LEU A 177 11.45 -14.74 -12.79
CA LEU A 177 12.81 -14.95 -12.26
C LEU A 177 13.26 -13.73 -11.46
N GLN A 178 13.14 -12.52 -12.05
CA GLN A 178 13.53 -11.30 -11.38
C GLN A 178 12.78 -11.09 -10.07
N ALA A 179 11.48 -11.42 -10.03
CA ALA A 179 10.68 -11.34 -8.82
C ALA A 179 11.16 -12.33 -7.74
N ALA A 180 11.49 -13.56 -8.11
CA ALA A 180 12.00 -14.57 -7.18
C ALA A 180 13.36 -14.19 -6.60
N LEU A 181 14.27 -13.68 -7.41
CA LEU A 181 15.58 -13.18 -6.94
C LEU A 181 15.42 -11.98 -6.00
N LYS A 182 14.53 -11.03 -6.35
CA LYS A 182 14.18 -9.91 -5.45
C LYS A 182 13.53 -10.37 -4.13
N ALA A 183 12.87 -11.52 -4.11
CA ALA A 183 12.32 -12.12 -2.90
C ALA A 183 13.37 -12.80 -2.01
N GLY A 184 14.62 -12.86 -2.45
CA GLY A 184 15.75 -13.41 -1.70
C GLY A 184 16.05 -14.88 -1.97
N TYR A 185 15.59 -15.43 -3.10
CA TYR A 185 16.12 -16.69 -3.61
C TYR A 185 17.43 -16.46 -4.35
N GLU A 186 18.42 -17.35 -4.19
CA GLU A 186 19.72 -17.27 -4.87
C GLU A 186 19.70 -18.06 -6.18
N THR A 187 18.97 -19.18 -6.21
CA THR A 187 18.84 -20.06 -7.38
C THR A 187 17.38 -20.42 -7.62
N VAL A 188 16.94 -20.27 -8.86
CA VAL A 188 15.58 -20.57 -9.30
C VAL A 188 15.64 -21.64 -10.39
N TYR A 189 14.79 -22.64 -10.27
CA TYR A 189 14.52 -23.63 -11.31
C TYR A 189 13.09 -23.45 -11.79
N PHE A 190 12.84 -23.67 -13.07
CA PHE A 190 11.49 -23.66 -13.63
C PHE A 190 11.06 -25.05 -14.03
N GLN A 191 9.84 -25.44 -13.62
CA GLN A 191 9.24 -26.69 -14.02
C GLN A 191 7.82 -26.43 -14.56
N PRO A 192 7.46 -26.95 -15.75
CA PRO A 192 6.07 -26.88 -16.23
C PRO A 192 5.10 -27.53 -15.23
N GLU A 193 4.03 -26.78 -14.88
CA GLU A 193 3.04 -27.19 -13.87
C GLU A 193 2.41 -28.56 -14.12
N PRO A 194 1.99 -28.91 -15.36
CA PRO A 194 1.42 -30.23 -15.61
C PRO A 194 2.46 -31.35 -15.49
N ILE A 195 3.73 -31.07 -15.80
CA ILE A 195 4.81 -32.04 -15.57
C ILE A 195 5.04 -32.24 -14.06
N ALA A 196 5.00 -31.14 -13.29
CA ALA A 196 5.09 -31.23 -11.83
C ALA A 196 3.93 -32.04 -11.24
N ALA A 197 2.69 -31.81 -11.67
CA ALA A 197 1.55 -32.61 -11.22
C ALA A 197 1.74 -34.12 -11.52
N ALA A 198 2.31 -34.40 -12.69
CA ALA A 198 2.64 -35.79 -13.09
C ALA A 198 3.71 -36.43 -12.22
N TYR A 199 4.72 -35.68 -11.73
CA TYR A 199 5.73 -36.22 -10.78
C TYR A 199 5.09 -36.67 -9.48
N GLY A 200 4.12 -35.95 -8.96
CA GLY A 200 3.39 -36.41 -7.76
C GLY A 200 2.64 -37.70 -7.99
N TYR A 201 2.04 -37.90 -9.17
CA TYR A 201 1.34 -39.12 -9.53
C TYR A 201 2.31 -40.27 -9.81
N GLU A 202 3.43 -40.03 -10.48
CA GLU A 202 4.43 -41.04 -10.85
C GLU A 202 4.97 -41.79 -9.63
N THR A 203 5.01 -41.14 -8.44
CA THR A 203 5.40 -41.83 -7.19
C THR A 203 4.42 -42.90 -6.75
N THR A 204 3.21 -42.95 -7.33
CA THR A 204 2.14 -43.90 -6.96
C THR A 204 1.99 -45.06 -7.95
N ILE A 205 2.62 -45.00 -9.13
CA ILE A 205 2.52 -46.04 -10.17
C ILE A 205 3.78 -46.88 -10.22
N ASN A 206 3.62 -48.12 -10.72
CA ASN A 206 4.69 -49.12 -10.83
C ASN A 206 4.88 -49.66 -12.25
N ARG A 207 4.20 -49.04 -13.24
CA ARG A 207 4.27 -49.41 -14.66
C ARG A 207 4.20 -48.12 -15.51
N GLU A 208 4.54 -48.22 -16.78
CA GLU A 208 4.34 -47.12 -17.73
C GLU A 208 2.84 -46.90 -17.99
N GLU A 209 2.42 -45.62 -17.94
CA GLU A 209 1.04 -45.18 -18.18
C GLU A 209 1.02 -43.93 -19.07
N ASN A 210 0.05 -43.86 -19.98
CA ASN A 210 -0.30 -42.64 -20.68
C ASN A 210 -1.28 -41.83 -19.84
N VAL A 211 -0.87 -40.68 -19.39
CA VAL A 211 -1.61 -39.86 -18.40
C VAL A 211 -2.03 -38.56 -19.03
N LEU A 212 -3.31 -38.22 -18.91
CA LEU A 212 -3.82 -36.87 -19.19
C LEU A 212 -3.83 -36.05 -17.88
N VAL A 213 -3.10 -34.95 -17.84
CA VAL A 213 -3.22 -33.92 -16.80
C VAL A 213 -4.22 -32.88 -17.28
N PHE A 214 -5.31 -32.73 -16.55
CA PHE A 214 -6.38 -31.74 -16.75
C PHE A 214 -6.23 -30.67 -15.68
N ASP A 215 -5.42 -29.64 -15.98
CA ASP A 215 -5.17 -28.53 -15.05
C ASP A 215 -6.13 -27.39 -15.33
N PHE A 216 -7.11 -27.22 -14.43
CA PHE A 216 -8.21 -26.30 -14.61
C PHE A 216 -8.30 -25.30 -13.44
N GLY A 217 -7.58 -24.21 -13.59
CA GLY A 217 -7.44 -23.15 -12.59
C GLY A 217 -8.51 -22.05 -12.66
N GLY A 218 -8.14 -20.85 -12.26
CA GLY A 218 -8.98 -19.65 -12.35
C GLY A 218 -8.91 -18.97 -13.71
N GLY A 219 -7.72 -18.90 -14.35
CA GLY A 219 -7.47 -18.14 -15.57
C GLY A 219 -7.42 -18.97 -16.86
N THR A 220 -6.91 -20.21 -16.80
CA THR A 220 -6.70 -21.09 -17.95
C THR A 220 -7.12 -22.52 -17.67
N LEU A 221 -7.43 -23.25 -18.74
CA LEU A 221 -7.40 -24.70 -18.79
C LEU A 221 -6.15 -25.11 -19.55
N ASP A 222 -5.28 -25.88 -18.91
CA ASP A 222 -4.10 -26.48 -19.50
C ASP A 222 -4.23 -28.00 -19.54
N LEU A 223 -3.97 -28.60 -20.72
CA LEU A 223 -4.02 -30.03 -20.96
C LEU A 223 -2.62 -30.53 -21.30
N THR A 224 -2.19 -31.62 -20.70
CA THR A 224 -0.92 -32.27 -21.05
C THR A 224 -1.09 -33.76 -21.05
N ILE A 225 -0.71 -34.42 -22.14
CA ILE A 225 -0.68 -35.88 -22.26
C ILE A 225 0.77 -36.31 -22.19
N MET A 226 1.06 -37.21 -21.27
CA MET A 226 2.42 -37.69 -20.96
C MET A 226 2.46 -39.19 -20.83
N ARG A 227 3.61 -39.80 -21.18
CA ARG A 227 3.97 -41.14 -20.78
C ARG A 227 4.80 -41.07 -19.50
N LEU A 228 4.38 -41.74 -18.45
CA LEU A 228 4.97 -41.74 -17.13
C LEU A 228 5.32 -43.16 -16.68
N GLY A 229 6.16 -43.35 -15.65
CA GLY A 229 6.48 -44.62 -14.99
C GLY A 229 7.96 -44.92 -14.90
N ASN A 230 8.80 -44.30 -15.71
CA ASN A 230 10.24 -44.39 -15.64
C ASN A 230 10.88 -43.05 -16.05
N ALA A 231 11.80 -42.54 -15.26
CA ALA A 231 12.47 -41.28 -15.55
C ALA A 231 13.14 -41.24 -16.94
N ALA A 232 13.63 -42.37 -17.45
CA ALA A 232 14.27 -42.52 -18.75
C ALA A 232 13.27 -42.53 -19.93
N THR A 233 12.01 -42.92 -19.69
CA THR A 233 10.96 -43.03 -20.73
C THR A 233 9.89 -41.94 -20.62
N ARG A 234 10.03 -41.04 -19.63
CA ARG A 234 9.11 -39.92 -19.45
C ARG A 234 9.07 -39.02 -20.67
N GLN A 235 7.90 -38.88 -21.27
CA GLN A 235 7.72 -38.08 -22.51
C GLN A 235 6.42 -37.30 -22.49
N VAL A 236 6.49 -36.02 -22.85
CA VAL A 236 5.31 -35.20 -23.20
C VAL A 236 4.88 -35.55 -24.62
N LEU A 237 3.67 -36.08 -24.76
CA LEU A 237 3.12 -36.49 -26.06
C LEU A 237 2.34 -35.33 -26.76
N ALA A 238 1.55 -34.57 -25.97
CA ALA A 238 0.83 -33.42 -26.46
C ALA A 238 0.58 -32.41 -25.34
N THR A 239 0.41 -31.15 -25.73
CA THR A 239 -0.05 -30.06 -24.85
C THR A 239 -1.13 -29.26 -25.54
N GLY A 240 -2.14 -28.80 -24.78
CA GLY A 240 -3.20 -27.92 -25.22
C GLY A 240 -3.53 -26.89 -24.13
N GLY A 241 -4.15 -25.80 -24.50
CA GLY A 241 -4.58 -24.78 -23.51
C GLY A 241 -5.55 -23.79 -24.10
N ILE A 242 -6.55 -23.40 -23.32
CA ILE A 242 -7.52 -22.35 -23.69
C ILE A 242 -7.70 -21.36 -22.54
N PRO A 243 -7.92 -20.05 -22.84
CA PRO A 243 -8.12 -19.01 -21.82
C PRO A 243 -9.56 -19.00 -21.28
N VAL A 244 -10.08 -20.18 -20.94
CA VAL A 244 -11.41 -20.39 -20.35
C VAL A 244 -11.22 -21.13 -19.03
N ALA A 245 -11.65 -20.50 -17.94
CA ALA A 245 -11.54 -21.07 -16.60
C ALA A 245 -12.51 -20.40 -15.61
N GLY A 246 -12.26 -20.58 -14.32
CA GLY A 246 -13.13 -20.15 -13.23
C GLY A 246 -13.55 -18.69 -13.29
N ASP A 247 -12.64 -17.79 -13.66
CA ASP A 247 -12.91 -16.34 -13.74
C ASP A 247 -13.94 -16.01 -14.84
N VAL A 248 -13.91 -16.73 -15.97
CA VAL A 248 -14.92 -16.60 -17.05
C VAL A 248 -16.30 -17.05 -16.55
N PHE A 249 -16.33 -18.09 -15.73
CA PHE A 249 -17.59 -18.60 -15.16
C PHE A 249 -18.19 -17.61 -14.17
N ASP A 250 -17.37 -16.97 -13.34
CA ASP A 250 -17.81 -15.92 -12.43
C ASP A 250 -18.39 -14.74 -13.19
N GLN A 251 -17.70 -14.25 -14.23
CA GLN A 251 -18.15 -13.18 -15.11
C GLN A 251 -19.52 -13.49 -15.72
N LYS A 252 -19.69 -14.71 -16.28
CA LYS A 252 -20.94 -15.13 -16.88
C LYS A 252 -22.07 -15.23 -15.85
N LEU A 253 -21.77 -15.73 -14.66
CA LEU A 253 -22.74 -15.84 -13.58
C LEU A 253 -23.18 -14.48 -13.08
N VAL A 254 -22.25 -13.54 -12.87
CA VAL A 254 -22.55 -12.12 -12.55
C VAL A 254 -23.45 -11.54 -13.64
N ARG A 255 -23.04 -11.66 -14.91
CA ARG A 255 -23.75 -11.07 -16.03
C ARG A 255 -25.17 -11.64 -16.23
N ALA A 256 -25.37 -12.92 -15.97
CA ALA A 256 -26.67 -13.58 -16.11
C ALA A 256 -27.63 -13.27 -14.98
N LYS A 257 -27.14 -13.03 -13.74
CA LYS A 257 -27.98 -13.00 -12.55
C LYS A 257 -28.20 -11.61 -11.96
N LEU A 258 -27.20 -10.73 -12.00
CA LEU A 258 -27.20 -9.51 -11.19
C LEU A 258 -27.75 -8.26 -11.91
N PRO A 259 -27.49 -7.97 -13.19
CA PRO A 259 -27.87 -6.73 -13.85
C PRO A 259 -29.38 -6.39 -13.77
N ARG A 260 -30.23 -7.41 -13.76
CA ARG A 260 -31.69 -7.24 -13.64
C ARG A 260 -32.13 -6.56 -12.33
N HIS A 261 -31.35 -6.73 -11.25
CA HIS A 261 -31.60 -6.07 -9.96
C HIS A 261 -31.17 -4.61 -9.95
N PHE A 262 -30.33 -4.24 -10.92
CA PHE A 262 -29.76 -2.92 -11.09
C PHE A 262 -30.31 -2.18 -12.31
N GLY A 263 -31.51 -2.57 -12.78
CA GLY A 263 -32.28 -1.85 -13.77
C GLY A 263 -32.08 -2.24 -15.22
N GLU A 264 -31.37 -3.34 -15.52
CA GLU A 264 -31.27 -3.85 -16.88
C GLU A 264 -32.67 -4.15 -17.47
N GLY A 265 -32.87 -3.75 -18.73
CA GLY A 265 -34.17 -3.88 -19.41
C GLY A 265 -35.25 -2.88 -18.95
N SER A 266 -34.93 -1.94 -18.05
CA SER A 266 -35.80 -0.85 -17.66
C SER A 266 -35.79 0.29 -18.69
N TYR A 267 -36.80 1.16 -18.62
CA TYR A 267 -36.94 2.33 -19.48
C TYR A 267 -36.87 3.62 -18.64
N TYR A 268 -36.39 4.70 -19.26
CA TYR A 268 -36.35 6.04 -18.68
C TYR A 268 -36.76 7.09 -19.74
N GLY A 269 -36.99 8.34 -19.30
CA GLY A 269 -37.35 9.45 -20.16
C GLY A 269 -38.83 9.87 -20.03
N ALA A 270 -39.25 10.84 -20.83
CA ALA A 270 -40.60 11.39 -20.80
C ALA A 270 -41.65 10.38 -21.28
N ARG A 271 -42.90 10.54 -20.82
CA ARG A 271 -44.02 9.61 -21.13
C ARG A 271 -44.16 9.29 -22.63
N HIS A 272 -43.86 10.27 -23.51
CA HIS A 272 -44.00 10.16 -24.96
C HIS A 272 -42.73 9.71 -25.66
N LYS A 273 -41.58 9.65 -24.95
CA LYS A 273 -40.28 9.22 -25.50
C LYS A 273 -39.53 8.42 -24.46
N LYS A 274 -39.83 7.13 -24.40
CA LYS A 274 -39.10 6.20 -23.49
C LYS A 274 -37.91 5.62 -24.20
N LEU A 275 -36.74 5.66 -23.54
CA LEU A 275 -35.49 5.05 -23.95
C LEU A 275 -35.19 3.88 -23.04
N GLN A 276 -34.63 2.81 -23.55
CA GLN A 276 -34.14 1.73 -22.72
C GLN A 276 -32.84 2.16 -22.04
N VAL A 277 -32.63 1.76 -20.78
CA VAL A 277 -31.39 2.00 -20.07
C VAL A 277 -30.24 1.42 -20.90
N PRO A 278 -29.17 2.20 -21.16
CA PRO A 278 -28.12 1.82 -22.08
C PRO A 278 -27.44 0.49 -21.71
N GLN A 279 -27.30 -0.41 -22.69
CA GLN A 279 -26.74 -1.74 -22.51
C GLN A 279 -25.28 -1.71 -22.06
N TRP A 280 -24.50 -0.72 -22.52
CA TRP A 280 -23.07 -0.61 -22.17
C TRP A 280 -22.83 -0.53 -20.66
N ILE A 281 -23.79 0.00 -19.88
CA ILE A 281 -23.70 0.05 -18.41
C ILE A 281 -23.58 -1.37 -17.84
N TYR A 282 -24.32 -2.32 -18.37
CA TYR A 282 -24.35 -3.70 -17.88
C TYR A 282 -23.26 -4.56 -18.49
N GLU A 283 -22.64 -4.14 -19.60
CA GLU A 283 -21.42 -4.75 -20.14
C GLU A 283 -20.24 -4.58 -19.19
N THR A 284 -20.22 -3.50 -18.38
CA THR A 284 -19.21 -3.30 -17.33
C THR A 284 -19.28 -4.35 -16.20
N PHE A 285 -20.37 -5.11 -16.09
CA PHE A 285 -20.48 -6.25 -15.17
C PHE A 285 -19.69 -7.49 -15.63
N SER A 286 -18.93 -7.39 -16.69
CA SER A 286 -18.07 -8.47 -17.18
C SER A 286 -16.89 -8.77 -16.25
N ASN A 287 -16.33 -7.79 -15.56
CA ASN A 287 -15.37 -7.99 -14.50
C ASN A 287 -15.38 -6.84 -13.47
N TRP A 288 -14.72 -7.04 -12.33
CA TRP A 288 -14.71 -6.06 -11.25
C TRP A 288 -13.93 -4.78 -11.59
N GLN A 289 -12.97 -4.83 -12.51
CA GLN A 289 -12.21 -3.64 -12.96
C GLN A 289 -13.07 -2.76 -13.87
N THR A 290 -13.79 -3.35 -14.80
CA THR A 290 -14.64 -2.60 -15.75
C THR A 290 -15.82 -1.92 -15.05
N ILE A 291 -16.37 -2.50 -13.97
CA ILE A 291 -17.44 -1.83 -13.23
C ILE A 291 -16.95 -0.52 -12.57
N LEU A 292 -15.65 -0.37 -12.32
CA LEU A 292 -15.07 0.86 -11.78
C LEU A 292 -15.17 2.03 -12.79
N GLU A 293 -15.33 1.77 -14.08
CA GLU A 293 -15.56 2.79 -15.10
C GLU A 293 -16.83 3.59 -14.82
N LEU A 294 -17.84 2.95 -14.22
CA LEU A 294 -19.06 3.62 -13.80
C LEU A 294 -18.86 4.63 -12.65
N GLN A 295 -17.71 4.56 -11.95
CA GLN A 295 -17.39 5.48 -10.85
C GLN A 295 -16.93 6.86 -11.32
N THR A 296 -16.66 7.04 -12.63
CA THR A 296 -16.28 8.34 -13.17
C THR A 296 -17.39 9.38 -12.96
N ALA A 297 -17.01 10.66 -12.82
CA ALA A 297 -17.98 11.74 -12.57
C ALA A 297 -19.04 11.81 -13.67
N ASP A 298 -18.63 11.61 -14.93
CA ASP A 298 -19.52 11.66 -16.10
C ASP A 298 -20.51 10.48 -16.08
N ASN A 299 -20.06 9.26 -15.86
CA ASN A 299 -20.90 8.07 -15.81
C ASN A 299 -21.86 8.11 -14.61
N ARG A 300 -21.39 8.57 -13.45
CA ARG A 300 -22.28 8.79 -12.28
C ARG A 300 -23.35 9.85 -12.54
N LYS A 301 -23.01 10.89 -13.32
CA LYS A 301 -24.01 11.87 -13.75
C LYS A 301 -25.05 11.22 -14.65
N VAL A 302 -24.63 10.40 -15.64
CA VAL A 302 -25.53 9.65 -16.51
C VAL A 302 -26.47 8.75 -15.68
N LEU A 303 -25.96 8.00 -14.71
CA LEU A 303 -26.77 7.15 -13.83
C LEU A 303 -27.82 7.98 -13.06
N ARG A 304 -27.45 9.11 -12.50
CA ARG A 304 -28.39 10.00 -11.79
C ARG A 304 -29.46 10.59 -12.71
N ASP A 305 -29.06 11.01 -13.91
CA ASP A 305 -30.00 11.56 -14.89
C ASP A 305 -31.02 10.50 -15.35
N ILE A 306 -30.57 9.24 -15.54
CA ILE A 306 -31.43 8.10 -15.81
C ILE A 306 -32.36 7.85 -14.62
N ALA A 307 -31.87 7.84 -13.39
CA ALA A 307 -32.66 7.56 -12.18
C ALA A 307 -33.83 8.53 -11.99
N GLN A 308 -33.69 9.81 -12.40
CA GLN A 308 -34.76 10.81 -12.27
C GLN A 308 -36.07 10.43 -13.01
N THR A 309 -35.95 9.73 -14.15
CA THR A 309 -37.06 9.41 -15.03
C THR A 309 -37.23 7.90 -15.28
N ALA A 310 -36.44 7.07 -14.62
CA ALA A 310 -36.50 5.62 -14.78
C ALA A 310 -37.81 5.03 -14.25
N GLN A 311 -38.36 4.06 -14.96
CA GLN A 311 -39.54 3.31 -14.52
C GLN A 311 -39.27 2.51 -13.24
N ARG A 312 -38.07 1.94 -13.14
CA ARG A 312 -37.61 1.18 -11.97
C ARG A 312 -36.54 1.99 -11.25
N ARG A 313 -36.91 3.18 -10.79
CA ARG A 313 -36.03 4.16 -10.20
C ARG A 313 -35.14 3.55 -9.10
N TYR A 314 -35.71 2.80 -8.18
CA TYR A 314 -35.01 2.17 -7.07
C TYR A 314 -33.87 1.23 -7.52
N GLN A 315 -34.01 0.55 -8.70
CA GLN A 315 -32.96 -0.32 -9.24
C GLN A 315 -31.80 0.48 -9.80
N ILE A 316 -32.06 1.64 -10.39
CA ILE A 316 -30.97 2.53 -10.88
C ILE A 316 -30.27 3.22 -9.71
N GLU A 317 -31.02 3.61 -8.67
CA GLU A 317 -30.45 4.13 -7.42
C GLU A 317 -29.60 3.06 -6.70
N ALA A 318 -30.04 1.80 -6.74
CA ALA A 318 -29.25 0.66 -6.24
C ALA A 318 -27.95 0.46 -7.03
N LEU A 319 -27.97 0.64 -8.36
CA LEU A 319 -26.77 0.62 -9.20
C LEU A 319 -25.82 1.77 -8.83
N GLU A 320 -26.35 2.99 -8.68
CA GLU A 320 -25.53 4.13 -8.25
C GLU A 320 -24.90 3.87 -6.89
N ALA A 321 -25.65 3.31 -5.95
CA ALA A 321 -25.17 2.97 -4.62
C ALA A 321 -24.08 1.89 -4.66
N LEU A 322 -24.26 0.81 -5.44
CA LEU A 322 -23.26 -0.24 -5.64
C LEU A 322 -21.93 0.34 -6.14
N VAL A 323 -22.02 1.24 -7.14
CA VAL A 323 -20.87 1.87 -7.78
C VAL A 323 -20.21 2.91 -6.87
N SER A 324 -21.02 3.82 -6.29
CA SER A 324 -20.51 4.95 -5.48
C SER A 324 -19.95 4.53 -4.12
N SER A 325 -20.37 3.37 -3.61
CA SER A 325 -19.90 2.80 -2.34
C SER A 325 -18.92 1.62 -2.53
N ASN A 326 -18.37 1.45 -3.73
CA ASN A 326 -17.29 0.52 -4.07
C ASN A 326 -17.57 -0.96 -3.78
N TYR A 327 -18.78 -1.43 -4.06
CA TYR A 327 -19.18 -2.84 -3.85
C TYR A 327 -18.81 -3.78 -5.01
N GLY A 328 -18.22 -3.29 -6.10
CA GLY A 328 -17.94 -4.10 -7.29
C GLY A 328 -17.11 -5.35 -6.99
N GLN A 329 -15.99 -5.23 -6.29
CA GLN A 329 -15.15 -6.37 -5.95
C GLN A 329 -15.84 -7.37 -5.02
N GLN A 330 -16.59 -6.87 -4.03
CA GLN A 330 -17.34 -7.74 -3.11
C GLN A 330 -18.44 -8.53 -3.84
N MET A 331 -19.06 -7.92 -4.85
CA MET A 331 -20.05 -8.60 -5.70
C MET A 331 -19.44 -9.82 -6.40
N PHE A 332 -18.23 -9.69 -6.96
CA PHE A 332 -17.52 -10.80 -7.60
C PHE A 332 -17.07 -11.85 -6.59
N ASP A 333 -16.59 -11.47 -5.41
CA ASP A 333 -16.19 -12.43 -4.34
C ASP A 333 -17.38 -13.29 -3.89
N ILE A 334 -18.56 -12.67 -3.69
CA ILE A 334 -19.78 -13.39 -3.32
C ILE A 334 -20.22 -14.36 -4.41
N VAL A 335 -20.09 -13.98 -5.69
CA VAL A 335 -20.44 -14.85 -6.82
C VAL A 335 -19.44 -16.01 -6.95
N GLU A 336 -18.15 -15.75 -6.77
CA GLU A 336 -17.11 -16.81 -6.71
C GLU A 336 -17.43 -17.83 -5.60
N GLN A 337 -17.83 -17.35 -4.41
CA GLN A 337 -18.25 -18.24 -3.31
C GLN A 337 -19.46 -19.08 -3.69
N ALA A 338 -20.49 -18.49 -4.30
CA ALA A 338 -21.66 -19.21 -4.77
C ALA A 338 -21.29 -20.27 -5.83
N LYS A 339 -20.39 -19.94 -6.78
CA LYS A 339 -19.86 -20.92 -7.75
C LYS A 339 -19.17 -22.10 -7.06
N ARG A 340 -18.36 -21.85 -6.04
CA ARG A 340 -17.71 -22.90 -5.24
C ARG A 340 -18.73 -23.80 -4.54
N GLU A 341 -19.78 -23.19 -3.94
CA GLU A 341 -20.86 -23.99 -3.33
C GLU A 341 -21.60 -24.86 -4.34
N LEU A 342 -21.76 -24.43 -5.59
CA LEU A 342 -22.38 -25.24 -6.64
C LEU A 342 -21.55 -26.47 -7.03
N SER A 343 -20.23 -26.50 -6.74
CA SER A 343 -19.43 -27.71 -6.90
C SER A 343 -19.78 -28.78 -5.87
N GLU A 344 -20.16 -28.38 -4.66
CA GLU A 344 -20.53 -29.29 -3.56
C GLU A 344 -22.04 -29.54 -3.45
N LYS A 345 -22.85 -28.47 -3.67
CA LYS A 345 -24.31 -28.44 -3.45
C LYS A 345 -25.06 -28.34 -4.79
N ARG A 346 -26.34 -28.72 -4.79
CA ARG A 346 -27.21 -28.57 -5.97
C ARG A 346 -27.71 -27.16 -6.20
N GLY A 347 -27.53 -26.27 -5.23
CA GLY A 347 -27.93 -24.86 -5.31
C GLY A 347 -27.10 -24.00 -4.37
N ALA A 348 -26.95 -22.73 -4.71
CA ALA A 348 -26.27 -21.73 -3.92
C ALA A 348 -27.07 -20.42 -3.92
N GLN A 349 -26.88 -19.62 -2.89
CA GLN A 349 -27.48 -18.29 -2.77
C GLN A 349 -26.43 -17.21 -2.96
N ILE A 350 -26.70 -16.25 -3.83
CA ILE A 350 -25.95 -15.01 -3.96
C ILE A 350 -26.69 -13.97 -3.13
N HIS A 351 -26.10 -13.51 -2.03
CA HIS A 351 -26.67 -12.46 -1.19
C HIS A 351 -25.71 -11.26 -1.14
N LEU A 352 -26.06 -10.23 -1.90
CA LEU A 352 -25.31 -8.97 -1.99
C LEU A 352 -26.12 -7.85 -1.33
N GLN A 353 -25.65 -7.37 -0.18
CA GLN A 353 -26.29 -6.32 0.60
C GLN A 353 -25.37 -5.11 0.73
N GLY A 354 -25.93 -3.91 0.58
CA GLY A 354 -25.22 -2.65 0.73
C GLY A 354 -26.17 -1.46 0.88
N PRO A 355 -25.63 -0.22 0.95
CA PRO A 355 -26.45 0.98 1.05
C PRO A 355 -27.43 1.10 -0.13
N GLY A 356 -28.74 1.05 0.16
CA GLY A 356 -29.78 1.21 -0.86
C GLY A 356 -30.05 -0.02 -1.73
N PHE A 357 -29.43 -1.18 -1.47
CA PHE A 357 -29.74 -2.42 -2.17
C PHE A 357 -29.60 -3.65 -1.27
N ASN A 358 -30.46 -4.64 -1.55
CA ASN A 358 -30.38 -5.97 -0.98
C ASN A 358 -30.80 -6.96 -2.06
N VAL A 359 -29.83 -7.63 -2.66
CA VAL A 359 -30.04 -8.58 -3.77
C VAL A 359 -29.89 -9.98 -3.23
N ILE A 360 -30.94 -10.76 -3.37
CA ILE A 360 -30.94 -12.19 -3.05
C ILE A 360 -31.29 -12.95 -4.31
N GLU A 361 -30.35 -13.76 -4.79
CA GLU A 361 -30.49 -14.62 -5.95
C GLU A 361 -30.22 -16.06 -5.58
N PHE A 362 -30.99 -16.96 -6.12
CA PHE A 362 -30.77 -18.39 -6.01
C PHE A 362 -30.34 -18.95 -7.37
N VAL A 363 -29.30 -19.77 -7.36
CA VAL A 363 -28.75 -20.41 -8.56
C VAL A 363 -28.71 -21.91 -8.32
N THR A 364 -29.28 -22.69 -9.22
CA THR A 364 -29.10 -24.15 -9.22
C THR A 364 -27.90 -24.55 -10.07
N ARG A 365 -27.32 -25.71 -9.79
CA ARG A 365 -26.20 -26.27 -10.58
C ARG A 365 -26.57 -26.38 -12.06
N GLY A 366 -27.75 -26.91 -12.39
CA GLY A 366 -28.19 -27.05 -13.79
C GLY A 366 -28.44 -25.71 -14.49
N GLU A 367 -28.79 -24.64 -13.73
CA GLU A 367 -28.87 -23.29 -14.28
C GLU A 367 -27.47 -22.73 -14.57
N PHE A 368 -26.54 -22.92 -13.64
CA PHE A 368 -25.14 -22.53 -13.84
C PHE A 368 -24.52 -23.24 -15.05
N GLU A 369 -24.70 -24.55 -15.21
CA GLU A 369 -24.22 -25.32 -16.36
C GLU A 369 -24.79 -24.82 -17.68
N ARG A 370 -26.06 -24.40 -17.69
CA ARG A 370 -26.66 -23.74 -18.89
C ARG A 370 -26.02 -22.39 -19.19
N ILE A 371 -25.68 -21.61 -18.16
CA ILE A 371 -25.01 -20.30 -18.34
C ILE A 371 -23.63 -20.47 -18.99
N ILE A 372 -22.89 -21.54 -18.64
CA ILE A 372 -21.55 -21.82 -19.14
C ILE A 372 -21.53 -22.90 -20.25
N GLN A 373 -22.65 -23.20 -20.87
CA GLN A 373 -22.75 -24.29 -21.84
C GLN A 373 -21.80 -24.16 -23.04
N GLN A 374 -21.56 -22.94 -23.52
CA GLN A 374 -20.63 -22.70 -24.64
C GLN A 374 -19.21 -23.05 -24.25
N GLU A 375 -18.81 -22.72 -23.04
CA GLU A 375 -17.49 -23.05 -22.48
C GLU A 375 -17.34 -24.55 -22.27
N ILE A 376 -18.38 -25.22 -21.78
CA ILE A 376 -18.39 -26.69 -21.65
C ILE A 376 -18.13 -27.35 -22.99
N LEU A 377 -18.80 -26.91 -24.05
CA LEU A 377 -18.61 -27.45 -25.41
C LEU A 377 -17.22 -27.13 -25.98
N ALA A 378 -16.68 -25.94 -25.70
CA ALA A 378 -15.33 -25.58 -26.13
C ALA A 378 -14.25 -26.44 -25.45
N ILE A 379 -14.42 -26.68 -24.13
CA ILE A 379 -13.52 -27.53 -23.34
C ILE A 379 -13.59 -28.99 -23.85
N ASP A 380 -14.80 -29.52 -24.08
CA ASP A 380 -15.03 -30.86 -24.58
C ASP A 380 -14.28 -31.11 -25.90
N ARG A 381 -14.40 -30.15 -26.84
CA ARG A 381 -13.70 -30.18 -28.12
C ARG A 381 -12.19 -30.09 -27.96
N HIS A 382 -11.72 -29.21 -27.08
CA HIS A 382 -10.28 -29.01 -26.86
C HIS A 382 -9.59 -30.25 -26.25
N ILE A 383 -10.32 -30.98 -25.40
CA ILE A 383 -9.84 -32.31 -24.92
C ILE A 383 -9.64 -33.25 -26.09
N ASP A 384 -10.64 -33.36 -27.03
CA ASP A 384 -10.54 -34.24 -28.18
C ASP A 384 -9.37 -33.85 -29.12
N GLU A 385 -9.19 -32.56 -29.35
CA GLU A 385 -8.08 -32.02 -30.16
C GLU A 385 -6.72 -32.35 -29.54
N THR A 386 -6.59 -32.23 -28.23
CA THR A 386 -5.35 -32.54 -27.53
C THR A 386 -5.04 -34.04 -27.52
N VAL A 387 -6.07 -34.88 -27.32
CA VAL A 387 -5.92 -36.34 -27.43
C VAL A 387 -5.50 -36.73 -28.87
N ALA A 388 -6.14 -36.20 -29.90
CA ALA A 388 -5.76 -36.46 -31.27
C ALA A 388 -4.30 -36.02 -31.57
N ALA A 389 -3.87 -34.86 -31.04
CA ALA A 389 -2.51 -34.36 -31.20
C ALA A 389 -1.44 -35.26 -30.53
N SER A 390 -1.79 -36.03 -29.53
CA SER A 390 -0.88 -37.00 -28.90
C SER A 390 -0.62 -38.27 -29.75
N GLY A 391 -1.44 -38.49 -30.76
CA GLY A 391 -1.42 -39.73 -31.57
C GLY A 391 -2.08 -40.93 -30.87
N LEU A 392 -2.69 -40.71 -29.72
CA LEU A 392 -3.37 -41.77 -28.94
C LEU A 392 -4.90 -41.68 -29.17
N ALA A 393 -5.56 -42.85 -29.04
CA ALA A 393 -7.01 -42.91 -28.83
C ALA A 393 -7.37 -42.65 -27.37
N ALA A 394 -8.59 -42.15 -27.10
CA ALA A 394 -9.04 -41.92 -25.72
C ALA A 394 -8.96 -43.19 -24.84
N ALA A 395 -9.14 -44.37 -25.41
CA ALA A 395 -9.03 -45.66 -24.76
C ALA A 395 -7.59 -45.99 -24.26
N GLU A 396 -6.58 -45.43 -24.95
CA GLU A 396 -5.15 -45.61 -24.64
C GLU A 396 -4.63 -44.66 -23.55
N ILE A 397 -5.45 -43.74 -23.06
CA ILE A 397 -5.19 -42.95 -21.85
C ILE A 397 -5.47 -43.89 -20.66
N ASP A 398 -4.47 -44.12 -19.82
CA ASP A 398 -4.55 -45.02 -18.64
C ASP A 398 -5.08 -44.30 -17.42
N ALA A 399 -4.75 -43.01 -17.23
CA ALA A 399 -5.20 -42.22 -16.11
C ALA A 399 -5.46 -40.75 -16.53
N VAL A 400 -6.42 -40.13 -15.86
CA VAL A 400 -6.73 -38.71 -15.96
C VAL A 400 -6.56 -38.05 -14.59
N ILE A 401 -5.61 -37.15 -14.48
CA ILE A 401 -5.32 -36.39 -13.24
C ILE A 401 -6.02 -35.05 -13.34
N ARG A 402 -6.89 -34.76 -12.39
CA ARG A 402 -7.56 -33.44 -12.27
C ARG A 402 -6.83 -32.57 -11.25
N THR A 403 -6.40 -31.38 -11.69
CA THR A 403 -5.82 -30.36 -10.81
C THR A 403 -6.51 -29.00 -11.06
N GLY A 404 -6.31 -28.07 -10.12
CA GLY A 404 -6.96 -26.77 -10.13
C GLY A 404 -8.42 -26.74 -9.65
N GLY A 405 -8.84 -25.61 -9.06
CA GLY A 405 -10.15 -25.48 -8.38
C GLY A 405 -11.35 -25.68 -9.29
N SER A 406 -11.27 -25.24 -10.55
CA SER A 406 -12.38 -25.36 -11.52
C SER A 406 -12.61 -26.80 -11.98
N SER A 407 -11.63 -27.70 -11.84
CA SER A 407 -11.78 -29.12 -12.15
C SER A 407 -12.76 -29.86 -11.21
N GLN A 408 -13.11 -29.23 -10.07
CA GLN A 408 -14.07 -29.78 -9.11
C GLN A 408 -15.53 -29.56 -9.52
N ILE A 409 -15.81 -28.73 -10.54
CA ILE A 409 -17.17 -28.52 -11.03
C ILE A 409 -17.68 -29.83 -11.64
N PRO A 410 -18.82 -30.38 -11.16
CA PRO A 410 -19.27 -31.74 -11.47
C PRO A 410 -19.41 -32.06 -12.96
N VAL A 411 -19.84 -31.12 -13.79
CA VAL A 411 -20.00 -31.34 -15.25
C VAL A 411 -18.68 -31.72 -15.92
N PHE A 412 -17.53 -31.24 -15.43
CA PHE A 412 -16.23 -31.59 -16.00
C PHE A 412 -15.76 -32.96 -15.53
N ASP A 413 -16.03 -33.35 -14.28
CA ASP A 413 -15.81 -34.70 -13.79
C ASP A 413 -16.63 -35.71 -14.61
N GLU A 414 -17.92 -35.43 -14.81
CA GLU A 414 -18.80 -36.28 -15.60
C GLU A 414 -18.35 -36.37 -17.07
N MET A 415 -17.87 -35.28 -17.65
CA MET A 415 -17.33 -35.23 -19.01
C MET A 415 -16.10 -36.14 -19.15
N LEU A 416 -15.14 -36.02 -18.24
CA LEU A 416 -13.92 -36.82 -18.26
C LEU A 416 -14.22 -38.30 -18.05
N ARG A 417 -15.10 -38.64 -17.09
CA ARG A 417 -15.53 -40.05 -16.85
C ARG A 417 -16.24 -40.65 -18.05
N ARG A 418 -17.05 -39.87 -18.76
CA ARG A 418 -17.72 -40.34 -19.98
C ARG A 418 -16.72 -40.56 -21.14
N LYS A 419 -15.69 -39.72 -21.26
CA LYS A 419 -14.69 -39.84 -22.36
C LYS A 419 -13.68 -40.98 -22.13
N PHE A 420 -13.17 -41.09 -20.93
CA PHE A 420 -12.01 -41.95 -20.64
C PHE A 420 -12.37 -43.21 -19.81
N GLY A 421 -13.50 -43.23 -19.15
CA GLY A 421 -13.91 -44.26 -18.18
C GLY A 421 -13.81 -43.77 -16.74
N PRO A 422 -14.82 -44.10 -15.90
CA PRO A 422 -14.88 -43.62 -14.50
C PRO A 422 -13.69 -44.10 -13.66
N GLU A 423 -13.15 -45.29 -13.94
CA GLU A 423 -12.01 -45.92 -13.22
C GLU A 423 -10.68 -45.21 -13.49
N LYS A 424 -10.56 -44.51 -14.62
CA LYS A 424 -9.33 -43.82 -15.00
C LYS A 424 -9.23 -42.40 -14.46
N VAL A 425 -10.35 -41.76 -14.06
CA VAL A 425 -10.36 -40.40 -13.52
C VAL A 425 -9.98 -40.45 -12.04
N GLN A 426 -8.75 -40.04 -11.77
CA GLN A 426 -8.17 -40.00 -10.42
C GLN A 426 -8.51 -38.67 -9.73
N VAL A 427 -8.95 -38.77 -8.48
CA VAL A 427 -9.10 -37.62 -7.60
C VAL A 427 -7.83 -37.50 -6.77
N ILE A 428 -6.86 -36.76 -7.27
CA ILE A 428 -5.71 -36.30 -6.49
C ILE A 428 -6.11 -35.01 -5.82
N ASP A 429 -5.51 -34.65 -4.67
CA ASP A 429 -5.79 -33.33 -4.06
C ASP A 429 -5.54 -32.21 -5.08
N THR A 430 -6.62 -31.65 -5.61
CA THR A 430 -6.65 -30.77 -6.77
C THR A 430 -5.91 -29.44 -6.53
N PHE A 431 -5.65 -29.09 -5.27
CA PHE A 431 -4.94 -27.86 -4.92
C PHE A 431 -3.46 -28.08 -4.60
N SER A 432 -3.04 -29.31 -4.35
CA SER A 432 -1.68 -29.61 -3.92
C SER A 432 -0.88 -30.47 -4.91
N SER A 433 -1.48 -31.02 -5.97
CA SER A 433 -0.79 -31.93 -6.89
C SER A 433 0.40 -31.27 -7.61
N VAL A 434 0.22 -30.05 -8.17
CA VAL A 434 1.32 -29.29 -8.77
C VAL A 434 2.37 -28.93 -7.73
N THR A 435 1.91 -28.37 -6.61
CA THR A 435 2.78 -27.97 -5.49
C THR A 435 3.58 -29.16 -4.94
N ALA A 436 2.94 -30.31 -4.74
CA ALA A 436 3.55 -31.54 -4.30
C ALA A 436 4.62 -32.04 -5.29
N GLY A 437 4.27 -32.07 -6.56
CA GLY A 437 5.19 -32.49 -7.61
C GLY A 437 6.40 -31.59 -7.77
N LEU A 438 6.26 -30.27 -7.58
CA LEU A 438 7.38 -29.33 -7.53
C LEU A 438 8.31 -29.63 -6.34
N GLY A 439 7.75 -30.01 -5.19
CA GLY A 439 8.52 -30.47 -4.03
C GLY A 439 9.30 -31.76 -4.32
N VAL A 440 8.66 -32.75 -4.98
CA VAL A 440 9.32 -33.98 -5.44
C VAL A 440 10.44 -33.67 -6.41
N PHE A 441 10.17 -32.84 -7.42
CA PHE A 441 11.18 -32.44 -8.40
C PHE A 441 12.39 -31.74 -7.76
N GLY A 442 12.17 -30.86 -6.78
CA GLY A 442 13.24 -30.23 -6.01
C GLY A 442 14.11 -31.23 -5.24
N HIS A 443 13.50 -32.29 -4.70
CA HIS A 443 14.23 -33.37 -4.05
C HIS A 443 15.05 -34.22 -5.05
N GLU A 444 14.47 -34.54 -6.22
CA GLU A 444 15.15 -35.29 -7.30
C GLU A 444 16.36 -34.50 -7.85
N LEU A 445 16.23 -33.18 -8.02
CA LEU A 445 17.35 -32.29 -8.37
C LEU A 445 18.48 -32.35 -7.33
N LEU A 446 18.12 -32.25 -6.04
CA LEU A 446 19.09 -32.26 -4.96
C LEU A 446 19.82 -33.63 -4.86
N ALA A 447 19.10 -34.72 -5.19
CA ALA A 447 19.63 -36.07 -5.20
C ALA A 447 20.41 -36.43 -6.48
N GLY A 448 20.48 -35.51 -7.47
CA GLY A 448 21.15 -35.75 -8.75
C GLY A 448 20.45 -36.79 -9.64
N ARG A 449 19.16 -37.09 -9.41
CA ARG A 449 18.37 -38.03 -10.19
C ARG A 449 17.66 -37.39 -11.38
N THR A 450 17.62 -36.07 -11.43
CA THR A 450 17.14 -35.28 -12.56
C THR A 450 18.00 -34.04 -12.73
N GLU A 451 17.91 -33.42 -13.91
CA GLU A 451 18.65 -32.20 -14.21
C GLU A 451 17.68 -31.09 -14.63
N ALA A 452 17.98 -29.87 -14.21
CA ALA A 452 17.32 -28.66 -14.69
C ALA A 452 18.32 -27.50 -14.69
N ARG A 453 18.10 -26.56 -15.60
CA ARG A 453 18.91 -25.36 -15.67
C ARG A 453 18.68 -24.52 -14.41
N PRO A 454 19.74 -24.21 -13.65
CA PRO A 454 19.67 -23.19 -12.59
C PRO A 454 19.68 -21.81 -13.23
N TYR A 455 18.88 -20.91 -12.66
CA TYR A 455 18.86 -19.50 -13.01
C TYR A 455 19.27 -18.68 -11.77
N THR A 456 20.13 -17.68 -12.00
CA THR A 456 20.69 -16.82 -10.97
C THR A 456 20.57 -15.34 -11.37
N ALA A 457 21.14 -14.44 -10.57
CA ALA A 457 21.17 -13.01 -10.88
C ALA A 457 21.88 -12.70 -12.20
N ASP A 458 22.89 -13.50 -12.59
CA ASP A 458 23.64 -13.32 -13.85
C ASP A 458 22.77 -13.53 -15.09
N ASP A 459 21.74 -14.38 -14.99
CA ASP A 459 20.82 -14.65 -16.11
C ASP A 459 19.88 -13.46 -16.38
N VAL A 460 19.59 -12.60 -15.39
CA VAL A 460 18.67 -11.47 -15.54
C VAL A 460 19.20 -10.43 -16.53
N ALA A 461 20.50 -10.19 -16.53
CA ALA A 461 21.12 -9.19 -17.43
C ALA A 461 21.00 -9.54 -18.91
N ALA A 462 20.79 -10.81 -19.24
CA ALA A 462 20.64 -11.32 -20.61
C ALA A 462 19.18 -11.44 -21.05
N MET A 463 18.21 -11.09 -20.20
CA MET A 463 16.78 -11.28 -20.46
C MET A 463 16.08 -10.03 -21.00
N PRO A 464 14.98 -10.18 -21.76
CA PRO A 464 14.25 -9.04 -22.31
C PRO A 464 13.63 -8.18 -21.19
N GLU A 465 13.73 -6.86 -21.34
CA GLU A 465 13.05 -5.90 -20.47
C GLU A 465 11.68 -5.51 -21.02
N ALA A 466 10.75 -5.13 -20.12
CA ALA A 466 9.47 -4.56 -20.51
C ALA A 466 9.67 -3.17 -21.13
N HIS A 467 8.95 -2.89 -22.24
CA HIS A 467 9.12 -1.67 -23.03
C HIS A 467 8.48 -0.40 -22.43
N SER A 468 7.87 -0.47 -21.25
CA SER A 468 7.12 0.67 -20.74
C SER A 468 8.04 1.77 -20.20
N SER A 469 7.71 3.03 -20.52
CA SER A 469 8.31 4.20 -19.91
C SER A 469 8.07 4.18 -18.40
N LYS A 470 9.15 4.06 -17.62
CA LYS A 470 9.07 4.13 -16.16
C LYS A 470 8.48 5.49 -15.76
N PRO A 471 7.44 5.53 -14.93
CA PRO A 471 6.88 6.80 -14.49
C PRO A 471 7.94 7.60 -13.73
N LYS A 472 7.88 8.93 -13.81
CA LYS A 472 8.76 9.85 -13.06
C LYS A 472 8.44 9.90 -11.55
N ILE A 473 8.07 8.76 -10.99
CA ILE A 473 7.69 8.59 -9.57
C ILE A 473 8.78 7.74 -8.92
N GLN A 474 9.14 8.05 -7.68
CA GLN A 474 10.17 7.29 -6.98
C GLN A 474 9.78 5.81 -6.88
N PRO A 475 10.69 4.89 -7.23
CA PRO A 475 10.45 3.47 -7.03
C PRO A 475 10.38 3.17 -5.53
N VAL A 476 9.59 2.15 -5.16
CA VAL A 476 9.53 1.68 -3.78
C VAL A 476 10.88 1.12 -3.34
N ASN A 477 11.26 1.37 -2.10
CA ASN A 477 12.40 0.69 -1.48
C ASN A 477 11.95 -0.72 -1.02
N LEU A 478 12.15 -1.69 -1.91
CA LEU A 478 11.70 -3.06 -1.69
C LEU A 478 12.37 -3.71 -0.47
N ALA A 479 13.65 -3.44 -0.23
CA ALA A 479 14.37 -4.02 0.91
C ALA A 479 13.81 -3.56 2.27
N LEU A 480 13.43 -2.30 2.37
CA LEU A 480 12.77 -1.76 3.57
C LEU A 480 11.39 -2.39 3.79
N LEU A 481 10.59 -2.53 2.73
CA LEU A 481 9.29 -3.20 2.82
C LEU A 481 9.41 -4.67 3.22
N GLN A 482 10.34 -5.39 2.64
CA GLN A 482 10.61 -6.79 2.99
C GLN A 482 11.02 -6.92 4.46
N ARG A 483 11.92 -6.06 4.95
CA ARG A 483 12.31 -6.03 6.37
C ARG A 483 11.11 -5.79 7.29
N ARG A 484 10.24 -4.83 6.94
CA ARG A 484 9.01 -4.56 7.69
C ARG A 484 8.08 -5.78 7.74
N VAL A 485 7.91 -6.44 6.62
CA VAL A 485 7.14 -7.69 6.54
C VAL A 485 7.74 -8.76 7.45
N LEU A 486 9.07 -8.94 7.43
CA LEU A 486 9.76 -9.92 8.28
C LEU A 486 9.54 -9.64 9.76
N ILE A 487 9.51 -8.37 10.16
CA ILE A 487 9.20 -7.96 11.53
C ILE A 487 7.72 -8.24 11.85
N ALA A 488 6.79 -7.89 10.97
CA ALA A 488 5.36 -8.13 11.16
C ALA A 488 5.00 -9.63 11.22
N GLU A 489 5.71 -10.46 10.46
CA GLU A 489 5.59 -11.93 10.49
C GLU A 489 6.34 -12.58 11.68
N GLY A 490 7.06 -11.77 12.49
CA GLY A 490 7.82 -12.27 13.65
C GLY A 490 9.08 -13.09 13.28
N ALA A 491 9.53 -12.99 12.02
CA ALA A 491 10.74 -13.70 11.54
C ALA A 491 12.03 -12.99 11.97
N ILE A 492 11.96 -11.68 12.15
CA ILE A 492 13.04 -10.87 12.69
C ILE A 492 12.45 -10.16 13.91
N ALA A 493 13.13 -10.23 15.05
CA ALA A 493 12.80 -9.36 16.17
C ALA A 493 12.82 -7.92 15.65
N ALA A 494 11.79 -7.14 15.91
CA ALA A 494 11.91 -5.70 15.86
C ALA A 494 13.18 -5.40 16.66
N GLU A 495 14.20 -4.79 16.03
CA GLU A 495 15.36 -4.37 16.80
C GLU A 495 14.79 -3.66 18.03
N ALA A 496 15.06 -4.21 19.21
CA ALA A 496 14.79 -3.49 20.43
C ALA A 496 15.51 -2.17 20.20
N MET A 497 14.75 -1.09 20.03
CA MET A 497 15.36 0.21 19.96
C MET A 497 15.94 0.39 21.37
N ASP A 498 17.26 0.25 21.50
CA ASP A 498 18.01 0.46 22.73
C ASP A 498 17.96 1.93 23.20
N ALA A 499 16.87 2.61 22.84
CA ALA A 499 16.66 4.01 23.14
C ALA A 499 15.24 4.18 23.70
N ASP A 500 15.16 4.81 24.84
CA ASP A 500 13.88 5.23 25.44
C ASP A 500 13.37 6.56 24.85
N GLU A 501 14.24 7.33 24.21
CA GLU A 501 13.97 8.67 23.67
C GLU A 501 14.37 8.81 22.20
N ALA A 502 13.71 9.75 21.54
CA ALA A 502 14.05 10.16 20.18
C ALA A 502 14.06 11.70 20.05
N LEU A 503 14.94 12.19 19.19
CA LEU A 503 14.93 13.56 18.71
C LEU A 503 14.04 13.64 17.47
N VAL A 504 12.94 14.38 17.54
CA VAL A 504 12.03 14.63 16.42
C VAL A 504 12.34 15.99 15.81
N LEU A 505 12.69 15.99 14.54
CA LEU A 505 13.15 17.14 13.77
C LEU A 505 12.12 17.50 12.69
N MET A 506 11.67 18.75 12.63
CA MET A 506 10.80 19.25 11.57
C MET A 506 11.55 20.17 10.63
N GLY A 507 11.40 19.90 9.33
CA GLY A 507 11.95 20.68 8.25
C GLY A 507 10.89 21.44 7.44
N ASP A 508 11.31 22.03 6.35
CA ASP A 508 10.42 22.76 5.45
C ASP A 508 9.32 21.87 4.86
N GLY A 509 8.14 22.46 4.67
CA GLY A 509 7.00 21.78 4.07
C GLY A 509 6.40 20.71 5.00
N GLN A 510 6.45 19.46 4.56
CA GLN A 510 5.85 18.33 5.29
C GLN A 510 6.91 17.36 5.84
N GLN A 511 8.14 17.82 5.97
CA GLN A 511 9.25 16.99 6.41
C GLN A 511 9.30 16.93 7.94
N ILE A 512 9.29 15.72 8.46
CA ILE A 512 9.49 15.41 9.88
C ILE A 512 10.27 14.10 9.98
N THR A 513 11.30 14.10 10.82
CA THR A 513 12.23 12.99 10.98
C THR A 513 12.38 12.71 12.46
N ALA A 514 12.35 11.46 12.88
CA ALA A 514 12.72 11.07 14.23
C ALA A 514 14.06 10.31 14.20
N VAL A 515 14.92 10.59 15.15
CA VAL A 515 16.22 9.91 15.35
C VAL A 515 16.20 9.31 16.73
N ALA A 516 16.23 7.96 16.81
CA ALA A 516 16.35 7.27 18.09
C ALA A 516 17.73 7.56 18.69
N LEU A 517 17.76 8.00 19.93
CA LEU A 517 18.99 8.36 20.61
C LEU A 517 19.17 7.41 21.79
N PRO A 518 20.17 6.53 21.79
CA PRO A 518 20.54 5.77 22.97
C PRO A 518 20.98 6.76 24.07
N GLU A 519 20.51 6.55 25.28
CA GLU A 519 20.75 7.42 26.47
C GLU A 519 22.25 7.77 26.64
N THR A 520 23.13 6.88 26.28
CA THR A 520 24.59 7.07 26.30
C THR A 520 25.12 8.05 25.24
N ARG A 521 24.41 8.28 24.13
CA ARG A 521 24.89 9.17 23.05
C ARG A 521 24.46 10.62 23.25
N LEU A 522 23.27 10.85 23.81
CA LEU A 522 22.77 12.19 24.18
C LEU A 522 23.64 12.93 25.20
N HIS A 523 24.28 12.16 26.11
CA HIS A 523 25.09 12.74 27.20
C HIS A 523 26.60 12.78 26.89
N GLN A 524 27.06 12.18 25.78
CA GLN A 524 28.49 12.04 25.49
C GLN A 524 29.01 12.89 24.32
N THR A 525 28.14 13.39 23.44
CA THR A 525 28.57 14.19 22.27
C THR A 525 27.78 15.48 22.18
N ASN A 526 28.47 16.60 22.43
CA ASN A 526 27.89 17.95 22.26
C ASN A 526 27.80 18.37 20.76
N ASP A 527 28.13 17.52 19.83
CA ASP A 527 28.22 17.83 18.41
C ASP A 527 27.89 16.58 17.56
N LEU A 528 26.83 16.65 16.77
CA LEU A 528 26.35 15.57 15.89
C LEU A 528 26.20 16.07 14.45
N PRO A 529 27.05 15.63 13.49
CA PRO A 529 26.92 16.01 12.08
C PRO A 529 25.57 15.57 11.49
N LEU A 530 24.85 16.46 10.80
CA LEU A 530 23.57 16.14 10.16
C LEU A 530 23.71 15.03 9.10
N ALA A 531 24.85 14.94 8.45
CA ALA A 531 25.15 13.89 7.48
C ALA A 531 25.12 12.48 8.11
N GLU A 532 25.54 12.32 9.35
CA GLU A 532 25.47 11.05 10.09
C GLU A 532 24.04 10.64 10.44
N LEU A 533 23.13 11.62 10.50
CA LEU A 533 21.71 11.41 10.77
C LEU A 533 20.87 11.23 9.48
N ASN A 534 21.50 11.21 8.31
CA ASN A 534 20.84 11.17 7.00
C ASN A 534 19.81 12.31 6.78
N ILE A 535 20.05 13.49 7.35
CA ILE A 535 19.19 14.65 7.23
C ILE A 535 19.74 15.57 6.16
N HIS A 536 18.97 15.78 5.09
CA HIS A 536 19.36 16.55 3.91
C HIS A 536 18.48 17.77 3.64
N HIS A 537 17.69 18.19 4.61
CA HIS A 537 16.79 19.33 4.51
C HIS A 537 17.00 20.30 5.68
N PRO A 538 16.73 21.62 5.49
CA PRO A 538 16.77 22.58 6.58
C PRO A 538 15.79 22.19 7.70
N ILE A 539 16.25 22.31 8.94
CA ILE A 539 15.43 22.07 10.13
C ILE A 539 15.07 23.41 10.75
N HIS A 540 13.80 23.60 11.10
CA HIS A 540 13.32 24.83 11.71
C HIS A 540 12.75 24.65 13.12
N THR A 541 12.48 23.40 13.56
CA THR A 541 12.13 23.10 14.95
C THR A 541 12.39 21.63 15.26
N ALA A 542 12.58 21.31 16.53
CA ALA A 542 12.72 19.95 17.00
C ALA A 542 12.25 19.79 18.45
N ILE A 543 12.12 18.54 18.88
CA ILE A 543 11.77 18.18 20.26
C ILE A 543 12.36 16.82 20.61
N THR A 544 12.92 16.69 21.81
CA THR A 544 13.27 15.37 22.37
C THR A 544 12.07 14.83 23.12
N ALA A 545 11.69 13.59 22.88
CA ALA A 545 10.53 12.97 23.53
C ALA A 545 10.73 11.46 23.71
N ASN A 546 10.07 10.89 24.72
CA ASN A 546 10.02 9.44 24.89
C ASN A 546 9.36 8.78 23.67
N LEU A 547 9.77 7.57 23.32
CA LEU A 547 9.29 6.89 22.09
C LEU A 547 7.76 6.78 22.02
N ASP A 548 7.10 6.58 23.14
CA ASP A 548 5.65 6.42 23.23
C ASP A 548 4.90 7.69 23.69
N GLU A 549 5.63 8.80 23.85
CA GLU A 549 5.04 10.08 24.20
C GLU A 549 4.26 10.66 23.01
N THR A 550 3.03 11.07 23.26
CA THR A 550 2.21 11.69 22.20
C THR A 550 2.64 13.13 21.98
N LEU A 551 2.98 13.46 20.75
CA LEU A 551 3.30 14.80 20.28
C LEU A 551 2.11 15.39 19.52
N LEU A 552 1.87 16.69 19.69
CA LEU A 552 0.96 17.49 18.91
C LEU A 552 1.74 18.26 17.86
N VAL A 553 1.44 18.00 16.61
CA VAL A 553 1.97 18.76 15.45
C VAL A 553 0.86 19.60 14.84
N VAL A 554 1.12 20.87 14.58
CA VAL A 554 0.15 21.79 14.01
C VAL A 554 0.61 22.25 12.62
N THR A 555 -0.31 22.21 11.66
CA THR A 555 -0.01 22.57 10.26
C THR A 555 -0.31 24.07 9.98
N SER A 556 0.18 24.56 8.85
CA SER A 556 -0.11 25.91 8.35
C SER A 556 -1.59 26.15 8.04
N HIS A 557 -2.38 25.09 7.91
CA HIS A 557 -3.84 25.14 7.78
C HIS A 557 -4.56 24.90 9.12
N TYR A 558 -3.83 24.99 10.23
CA TYR A 558 -4.36 24.82 11.59
C TYR A 558 -5.03 23.46 11.83
N ARG A 559 -4.49 22.41 11.22
CA ARG A 559 -4.86 21.03 11.56
C ARG A 559 -3.98 20.55 12.71
N PHE A 560 -4.57 19.75 13.58
CA PHE A 560 -3.90 19.19 14.75
C PHE A 560 -3.67 17.70 14.51
N LEU A 561 -2.42 17.27 14.55
CA LEU A 561 -2.02 15.90 14.29
C LEU A 561 -1.38 15.34 15.58
N LEU A 562 -1.85 14.18 16.02
CA LEU A 562 -1.24 13.46 17.14
C LEU A 562 -0.38 12.32 16.61
N MET A 563 0.85 12.21 17.09
CA MET A 563 1.79 11.17 16.68
C MET A 563 2.79 10.86 17.80
N THR A 564 3.41 9.69 17.75
CA THR A 564 4.50 9.34 18.67
C THR A 564 5.84 9.25 17.92
N PRO A 565 6.98 9.49 18.58
CA PRO A 565 8.30 9.27 17.99
C PRO A 565 8.47 7.83 17.45
N ARG A 566 7.94 6.83 18.15
CA ARG A 566 7.93 5.44 17.70
C ARG A 566 7.23 5.28 16.34
N GLN A 567 6.04 5.85 16.17
CA GLN A 567 5.32 5.83 14.89
C GLN A 567 6.12 6.51 13.77
N LEU A 568 6.83 7.59 14.08
CA LEU A 568 7.70 8.28 13.11
C LEU A 568 8.88 7.41 12.72
N LEU A 569 9.59 6.81 13.68
CA LEU A 569 10.72 5.91 13.44
C LEU A 569 10.32 4.69 12.61
N GLU A 570 9.24 4.00 12.99
CA GLU A 570 8.71 2.86 12.25
C GLU A 570 8.38 3.22 10.80
N ARG A 571 7.88 4.42 10.55
CA ARG A 571 7.47 4.90 9.23
C ARG A 571 8.59 5.46 8.38
N GLN A 572 9.61 6.08 9.01
CA GLN A 572 10.81 6.54 8.31
C GLN A 572 11.59 5.40 7.66
N HIS A 573 11.65 4.25 8.32
CA HIS A 573 12.25 3.04 7.73
C HIS A 573 11.57 2.61 6.44
N VAL A 574 10.36 3.14 6.17
CA VAL A 574 9.55 2.83 4.98
C VAL A 574 9.54 3.97 3.96
N GLY A 575 10.10 5.14 4.29
CA GLY A 575 10.15 6.31 3.40
C GLY A 575 8.78 6.98 3.16
N VAL A 576 7.82 6.84 4.10
CA VAL A 576 6.49 7.45 3.98
C VAL A 576 6.52 8.88 4.48
N ALA A 577 6.25 9.82 3.58
CA ALA A 577 6.06 11.21 3.96
C ALA A 577 4.79 11.38 4.82
N ILE A 578 4.90 12.18 5.89
CA ILE A 578 3.81 12.42 6.83
C ILE A 578 2.56 13.02 6.17
N GLY A 579 2.76 13.80 5.10
CA GLY A 579 1.68 14.36 4.30
C GLY A 579 0.73 13.32 3.73
N ASN A 580 1.21 12.11 3.46
CA ASN A 580 0.38 11.01 2.97
C ASN A 580 -0.45 10.38 4.08
N ILE A 581 0.11 10.27 5.28
CA ILE A 581 -0.55 9.68 6.44
C ILE A 581 -1.78 10.50 6.84
N TYR A 582 -1.59 11.80 6.93
CA TYR A 582 -2.61 12.75 7.38
C TYR A 582 -3.33 13.45 6.22
N GLN A 583 -3.09 13.04 4.96
CA GLN A 583 -3.68 13.61 3.76
C GLN A 583 -3.52 15.14 3.71
N LEU A 584 -2.31 15.62 3.92
CA LEU A 584 -2.02 17.05 3.92
C LEU A 584 -2.12 17.62 2.50
N GLY A 585 -2.60 18.88 2.40
CA GLY A 585 -2.68 19.57 1.12
C GLY A 585 -1.29 19.89 0.54
N GLN A 586 -1.17 20.04 -0.79
CA GLN A 586 0.12 20.30 -1.47
C GLN A 586 0.87 21.56 -0.97
N ARG A 587 0.16 22.52 -0.38
CA ARG A 587 0.72 23.77 0.17
C ARG A 587 0.63 23.83 1.68
N GLU A 588 0.28 22.75 2.31
CA GLU A 588 0.18 22.62 3.76
C GLU A 588 1.54 22.21 4.32
N SER A 589 2.05 22.94 5.30
CA SER A 589 3.34 22.72 5.93
C SER A 589 3.16 22.38 7.41
N LEU A 590 4.08 21.62 7.99
CA LEU A 590 4.18 21.44 9.42
C LEU A 590 4.81 22.69 10.03
N CYS A 591 4.30 23.16 11.17
CA CYS A 591 4.66 24.49 11.69
C CYS A 591 5.13 24.50 13.14
N SER A 592 4.47 23.76 14.01
CA SER A 592 4.85 23.68 15.43
C SER A 592 4.68 22.27 15.96
N ILE A 593 5.49 21.92 16.95
CA ILE A 593 5.47 20.64 17.65
C ILE A 593 5.51 20.89 19.13
N SER A 594 4.72 20.13 19.90
CA SER A 594 4.67 20.24 21.37
C SER A 594 4.24 18.92 22.01
N ARG A 595 4.50 18.76 23.30
CA ARG A 595 4.09 17.56 24.07
C ARG A 595 2.59 17.62 24.37
N TRP A 596 1.84 16.64 23.87
CA TRP A 596 0.39 16.61 24.05
C TRP A 596 -0.03 16.60 25.52
N ALA A 597 0.71 15.88 26.37
CA ALA A 597 0.45 15.84 27.81
C ALA A 597 0.47 17.23 28.43
N GLN A 598 1.47 18.05 28.08
CA GLN A 598 1.60 19.42 28.59
C GLN A 598 0.52 20.36 28.06
N VAL A 599 0.03 20.12 26.83
CA VAL A 599 -1.00 20.97 26.23
C VAL A 599 -2.39 20.68 26.78
N LYS A 600 -2.77 19.41 26.90
CA LYS A 600 -4.13 18.96 27.25
C LYS A 600 -4.56 19.26 28.69
N GLU A 601 -3.61 19.48 29.61
CA GLU A 601 -3.88 19.74 31.05
C GLU A 601 -4.37 21.17 31.30
N HIS A 602 -4.30 22.05 30.31
CA HIS A 602 -4.68 23.46 30.43
C HIS A 602 -6.10 23.72 29.93
N GLU A 603 -6.73 24.76 30.45
CA GLU A 603 -8.08 25.16 30.02
C GLU A 603 -8.12 25.77 28.59
N LYS A 604 -7.01 26.33 28.15
CA LYS A 604 -6.87 27.05 26.89
C LYS A 604 -5.68 26.53 26.09
N LEU A 605 -5.87 26.52 24.76
CA LEU A 605 -4.81 26.40 23.80
C LEU A 605 -4.46 27.80 23.28
N LEU A 606 -3.21 28.22 23.45
CA LEU A 606 -2.72 29.48 22.90
C LEU A 606 -1.98 29.21 21.59
N ILE A 607 -2.38 29.93 20.53
CA ILE A 607 -1.70 29.91 19.23
C ILE A 607 -1.15 31.32 18.95
N ALA A 608 0.15 31.40 18.68
CA ALA A 608 0.79 32.61 18.16
C ALA A 608 1.31 32.39 16.74
N THR A 609 1.31 33.44 15.91
CA THR A 609 1.62 33.33 14.49
C THR A 609 2.81 34.20 14.07
N THR A 610 3.40 33.87 12.91
CA THR A 610 4.50 34.64 12.29
C THR A 610 4.17 36.13 12.06
N LEU A 611 2.90 36.48 12.01
CA LEU A 611 2.45 37.88 11.84
C LEU A 611 2.18 38.62 13.15
N GLY A 612 2.45 37.95 14.31
CA GLY A 612 2.29 38.56 15.62
C GLY A 612 0.85 38.60 16.14
N LEU A 613 -0.01 37.73 15.63
CA LEU A 613 -1.32 37.49 16.23
C LEU A 613 -1.20 36.41 17.31
N ALA A 614 -1.77 36.66 18.49
CA ALA A 614 -1.92 35.67 19.55
C ALA A 614 -3.41 35.45 19.86
N ARG A 615 -3.84 34.18 19.95
CA ARG A 615 -5.24 33.84 20.20
C ARG A 615 -5.37 32.65 21.15
N PRO A 616 -6.09 32.81 22.27
CA PRO A 616 -6.47 31.71 23.14
C PRO A 616 -7.75 31.03 22.62
N TYR A 617 -7.75 29.70 22.58
CA TYR A 617 -8.89 28.87 22.26
C TYR A 617 -9.29 28.03 23.47
N PRO A 618 -10.59 27.82 23.73
CA PRO A 618 -11.00 26.82 24.72
C PRO A 618 -10.48 25.44 24.31
N MET A 619 -9.90 24.68 25.23
CA MET A 619 -9.35 23.34 24.97
C MET A 619 -10.40 22.39 24.37
N ARG A 620 -11.66 22.51 24.75
CA ARG A 620 -12.78 21.77 24.17
C ARG A 620 -12.84 21.86 22.65
N VAL A 621 -12.62 23.05 22.06
CA VAL A 621 -12.66 23.27 20.59
C VAL A 621 -11.51 22.53 19.90
N MET A 622 -10.37 22.42 20.56
CA MET A 622 -9.24 21.66 20.07
C MET A 622 -9.53 20.15 20.07
N LEU A 623 -10.09 19.63 21.15
CA LEU A 623 -10.44 18.21 21.26
C LEU A 623 -11.44 17.79 20.19
N GLU A 624 -12.48 18.59 19.93
CA GLU A 624 -13.43 18.38 18.85
C GLU A 624 -12.75 18.37 17.45
N ASN A 625 -11.70 19.15 17.28
CA ASN A 625 -10.95 19.23 16.01
C ASN A 625 -10.03 18.01 15.79
N ILE A 626 -9.47 17.44 16.86
CA ILE A 626 -8.64 16.24 16.78
C ILE A 626 -9.49 15.00 16.46
N GLU A 627 -10.71 14.91 17.02
CA GLU A 627 -11.64 13.80 16.75
C GLU A 627 -12.20 13.83 15.32
N ALA A 628 -12.39 15.03 14.77
CA ALA A 628 -12.83 15.23 13.38
C ALA A 628 -11.81 16.11 12.65
N PRO A 629 -10.80 15.56 11.97
CA PRO A 629 -9.67 16.31 11.41
C PRO A 629 -10.08 17.29 10.30
N VAL A 630 -10.77 18.32 10.67
CA VAL A 630 -11.18 19.45 9.83
C VAL A 630 -10.36 20.66 10.29
N PRO A 631 -9.77 21.45 9.37
CA PRO A 631 -9.07 22.68 9.76
C PRO A 631 -9.98 23.59 10.59
N LEU A 632 -9.45 24.14 11.68
CA LEU A 632 -10.16 25.18 12.43
C LEU A 632 -10.54 26.31 11.46
N LYS A 633 -11.83 26.61 11.33
CA LYS A 633 -12.28 27.78 10.57
C LYS A 633 -11.97 29.03 11.38
N PHE A 634 -10.94 29.74 10.97
CA PHE A 634 -10.70 31.10 11.44
C PHE A 634 -11.57 32.05 10.62
N ASP A 635 -12.37 32.88 11.27
CA ASP A 635 -13.26 33.82 10.62
C ASP A 635 -12.57 34.93 9.80
N ASN A 636 -11.25 34.99 9.87
CA ASN A 636 -10.45 35.97 9.11
C ASN A 636 -9.18 35.31 8.53
N GLN A 637 -9.01 35.43 7.24
CA GLN A 637 -7.92 34.89 6.40
C GLN A 637 -6.51 35.49 6.66
N LEU A 638 -6.26 36.08 7.81
CA LEU A 638 -5.10 36.98 8.02
C LEU A 638 -4.03 36.41 8.94
N LEU A 639 -3.94 35.16 9.18
CA LEU A 639 -3.43 34.80 10.49
C LEU A 639 -1.96 34.42 10.55
N GLY A 640 -1.31 34.30 9.40
CA GLY A 640 0.09 33.86 9.35
C GLY A 640 0.23 32.38 9.67
N ILE A 641 1.47 31.93 9.83
CA ILE A 641 1.82 30.55 10.13
C ILE A 641 1.96 30.39 11.64
N PRO A 642 1.45 29.34 12.28
CA PRO A 642 1.67 29.08 13.71
C PRO A 642 3.17 28.93 14.04
N VAL A 643 3.63 29.67 15.07
CA VAL A 643 5.00 29.56 15.60
C VAL A 643 5.01 29.06 17.03
N LEU A 644 3.88 29.13 17.73
CA LEU A 644 3.66 28.55 19.06
C LEU A 644 2.28 27.93 19.08
N THR A 645 2.22 26.73 19.66
CA THR A 645 0.98 26.07 20.06
C THR A 645 1.23 25.44 21.42
N ALA A 646 0.66 26.02 22.46
CA ALA A 646 0.90 25.60 23.85
C ALA A 646 -0.37 25.66 24.70
N GLY A 647 -0.44 24.82 25.71
CA GLY A 647 -1.43 24.97 26.79
C GLY A 647 -1.10 26.20 27.61
N ALA A 648 -2.11 26.98 27.96
CA ALA A 648 -1.91 28.23 28.72
C ALA A 648 -2.96 28.43 29.82
N ASN A 649 -2.54 29.01 30.91
CA ASN A 649 -3.37 29.50 32.00
C ASN A 649 -3.51 31.01 31.97
N ASN A 650 -4.44 31.55 32.73
CA ASN A 650 -4.67 32.99 32.76
C ASN A 650 -3.48 33.80 33.32
N ASP A 651 -2.68 33.18 34.18
CA ASP A 651 -1.55 33.84 34.85
C ASP A 651 -0.24 33.74 34.06
N ASP A 652 -0.25 33.01 32.94
CA ASP A 652 0.91 32.91 32.09
C ASP A 652 1.12 34.18 31.25
N GLU A 653 2.36 34.39 30.83
CA GLU A 653 2.74 35.47 29.91
C GLU A 653 3.30 34.89 28.60
N ILE A 654 2.87 35.47 27.47
CA ILE A 654 3.44 35.17 26.18
C ILE A 654 4.48 36.19 25.78
N LEU A 655 5.64 35.74 25.37
CA LEU A 655 6.69 36.53 24.74
C LEU A 655 6.76 36.23 23.28
N LEU A 656 6.88 37.24 22.47
CA LEU A 656 7.06 37.14 21.01
C LEU A 656 8.33 37.88 20.61
N PHE A 657 9.19 37.18 19.87
CA PHE A 657 10.45 37.68 19.35
C PHE A 657 10.45 37.65 17.84
N ALA A 658 10.71 38.80 17.21
CA ALA A 658 10.85 38.91 15.77
C ALA A 658 12.29 38.62 15.31
N ALA A 659 12.46 38.26 14.04
CA ALA A 659 13.78 38.02 13.44
C ALA A 659 14.73 39.21 13.57
N SER A 660 14.20 40.42 13.60
CA SER A 660 14.96 41.67 13.87
C SER A 660 15.50 41.78 15.32
N GLY A 661 15.20 40.83 16.21
CA GLY A 661 15.55 40.87 17.63
C GLY A 661 14.63 41.80 18.46
N ARG A 662 13.56 42.34 17.92
CA ARG A 662 12.54 43.07 18.70
C ARG A 662 11.62 42.11 19.41
N ALA A 663 11.18 42.48 20.62
CA ALA A 663 10.30 41.64 21.40
C ALA A 663 9.18 42.40 22.11
N VAL A 664 8.12 41.70 22.46
CA VAL A 664 7.02 42.15 23.33
C VAL A 664 6.59 41.04 24.26
N ARG A 665 5.99 41.39 25.39
CA ARG A 665 5.43 40.50 26.38
C ARG A 665 3.97 40.87 26.66
N TYR A 666 3.08 39.88 26.79
CA TYR A 666 1.66 40.07 27.11
C TYR A 666 1.18 39.02 28.12
N PRO A 667 0.42 39.43 29.16
CA PRO A 667 -0.32 38.48 29.98
C PRO A 667 -1.42 37.80 29.20
N VAL A 668 -1.55 36.47 29.32
CA VAL A 668 -2.52 35.66 28.55
C VAL A 668 -3.96 36.08 28.81
N ASN A 669 -4.27 36.53 30.02
CA ASN A 669 -5.61 37.02 30.39
C ASN A 669 -6.03 38.31 29.65
N THR A 670 -5.10 39.07 29.09
CA THR A 670 -5.40 40.28 28.28
C THR A 670 -5.71 39.96 26.83
N LEU A 671 -5.45 38.72 26.37
CA LEU A 671 -5.66 38.32 24.99
C LEU A 671 -7.15 38.05 24.72
N ARG A 672 -7.65 38.52 23.59
CA ARG A 672 -9.07 38.37 23.21
C ARG A 672 -9.32 37.02 22.57
N GLY A 673 -10.49 36.45 22.82
CA GLY A 673 -10.92 35.19 22.17
C GLY A 673 -11.06 35.29 20.64
N SER A 674 -11.25 36.51 20.10
CA SER A 674 -11.20 36.78 18.66
C SER A 674 -9.78 36.90 18.08
N GLY A 675 -8.75 36.89 18.94
CA GLY A 675 -7.35 37.14 18.61
C GLY A 675 -6.93 38.59 18.89
N THR A 676 -5.69 38.77 19.34
CA THR A 676 -5.05 40.03 19.63
C THR A 676 -3.83 40.19 18.76
N GLN A 677 -3.73 41.31 18.01
CA GLN A 677 -2.51 41.68 17.27
C GLN A 677 -1.50 42.20 18.30
N THR A 678 -0.68 41.35 18.81
CA THR A 678 0.28 41.68 19.87
C THR A 678 1.53 42.34 19.33
N PHE A 679 1.93 42.04 18.08
CA PHE A 679 3.17 42.53 17.50
C PHE A 679 2.96 43.07 16.08
N ASN A 680 3.51 44.26 15.80
CA ASN A 680 3.53 44.83 14.47
C ASN A 680 4.84 44.51 13.75
N CYS A 681 4.81 43.46 12.96
CA CYS A 681 5.97 42.99 12.19
C CYS A 681 6.35 43.93 11.04
N GLY A 682 5.43 44.78 10.56
CA GLY A 682 5.66 45.54 9.33
C GLY A 682 5.67 44.61 8.10
N LYS A 683 6.33 45.07 7.00
CA LYS A 683 6.38 44.29 5.76
C LYS A 683 7.45 43.19 5.75
N ASP A 684 8.60 43.46 6.37
CA ASP A 684 9.83 42.68 6.16
C ASP A 684 10.26 41.87 7.40
N ASP A 685 9.58 41.98 8.54
CA ASP A 685 9.89 41.26 9.77
C ASP A 685 8.82 40.19 10.07
N ARG A 686 9.19 39.15 10.78
CA ARG A 686 8.30 38.06 11.20
C ARG A 686 8.65 37.61 12.60
N ILE A 687 7.63 37.17 13.35
CA ILE A 687 7.88 36.47 14.61
C ILE A 687 8.63 35.18 14.29
N ARG A 688 9.76 35.01 14.95
CA ARG A 688 10.63 33.85 14.82
C ARG A 688 10.40 32.86 15.94
N THR A 689 10.24 33.37 17.16
CA THR A 689 9.99 32.55 18.37
C THR A 689 8.87 33.17 19.19
N ALA A 690 8.00 32.33 19.70
CA ALA A 690 7.05 32.68 20.73
C ALA A 690 7.13 31.61 21.85
N LEU A 691 7.00 32.04 23.10
CA LEU A 691 7.08 31.13 24.25
C LEU A 691 6.18 31.61 25.39
N LEU A 692 5.75 30.68 26.23
CA LEU A 692 5.09 30.95 27.49
C LEU A 692 6.14 30.87 28.61
N CYS A 693 6.12 31.85 29.53
CA CYS A 693 7.05 31.86 30.65
C CYS A 693 6.55 32.72 31.81
N HIS A 694 7.17 32.56 32.94
CA HIS A 694 7.02 33.48 34.08
C HIS A 694 7.97 34.65 33.96
N PRO A 695 7.68 35.79 34.65
CA PRO A 695 8.52 37.01 34.58
C PRO A 695 9.99 36.79 34.90
N ASP A 696 10.31 35.88 35.79
CA ASP A 696 11.68 35.61 36.23
C ASP A 696 12.40 34.50 35.43
N THR A 697 11.77 34.00 34.35
CA THR A 697 12.37 32.96 33.50
C THR A 697 13.62 33.50 32.83
N PRO A 698 14.79 32.82 32.95
CA PRO A 698 15.99 33.17 32.22
C PRO A 698 15.84 32.83 30.74
N LEU A 699 16.30 33.72 29.89
CA LEU A 699 16.24 33.60 28.44
C LEU A 699 17.63 33.74 27.83
N LEU A 700 17.94 32.92 26.84
CA LEU A 700 19.11 33.04 25.99
C LEU A 700 18.68 33.28 24.54
N LEU A 701 18.92 34.48 24.03
CA LEU A 701 18.69 34.83 22.64
C LEU A 701 19.91 34.43 21.80
N LEU A 702 19.71 33.78 20.66
CA LEU A 702 20.76 33.41 19.74
C LEU A 702 20.50 33.92 18.33
N THR A 703 21.54 34.47 17.69
CA THR A 703 21.54 34.95 16.31
C THR A 703 22.14 33.92 15.35
N GLU A 704 21.85 34.08 14.07
CA GLU A 704 22.32 33.20 12.99
C GLU A 704 23.85 33.03 12.95
N ASP A 705 24.59 34.05 13.35
CA ASP A 705 26.07 34.07 13.41
C ASP A 705 26.67 33.59 14.75
N GLY A 706 25.86 32.95 15.60
CA GLY A 706 26.33 32.29 16.84
C GLY A 706 26.54 33.23 18.04
N TYR A 707 26.05 34.46 17.98
CA TYR A 707 26.11 35.35 19.15
C TYR A 707 24.84 35.22 19.99
N GLY A 708 25.02 35.27 21.30
CA GLY A 708 23.91 35.18 22.24
C GLY A 708 23.89 36.32 23.24
N ARG A 709 22.69 36.56 23.82
CA ARG A 709 22.47 37.48 24.93
C ARG A 709 21.56 36.86 25.95
N HIS A 710 22.00 36.91 27.22
CA HIS A 710 21.18 36.53 28.39
C HIS A 710 20.29 37.68 28.83
N LEU A 711 19.05 37.37 29.18
CA LEU A 711 18.12 38.28 29.82
C LEU A 711 17.05 37.49 30.60
N THR A 712 16.26 38.17 31.44
CA THR A 712 15.08 37.58 32.06
C THR A 712 13.81 38.08 31.35
N ALA A 713 12.75 37.30 31.41
CA ALA A 713 11.52 37.61 30.71
C ALA A 713 10.93 38.98 31.09
N ASN A 714 11.09 39.38 32.36
CA ASN A 714 10.64 40.70 32.85
C ASN A 714 11.37 41.89 32.25
N MET A 715 12.54 41.71 31.63
CA MET A 715 13.25 42.77 30.87
C MET A 715 12.60 43.07 29.54
N VAL A 716 11.69 42.24 29.03
CA VAL A 716 10.90 42.49 27.82
C VAL A 716 9.66 43.30 28.21
N ASP A 717 9.46 44.45 27.56
CA ASP A 717 8.38 45.35 27.91
C ASP A 717 6.99 44.78 27.60
N ILE A 718 6.02 45.09 28.49
CA ILE A 718 4.59 44.98 28.20
C ILE A 718 4.18 46.30 27.55
N PRO A 719 3.73 46.27 26.27
CA PRO A 719 3.36 47.54 25.60
C PRO A 719 2.02 48.08 26.13
N GLU A 720 1.89 49.38 26.19
CA GLU A 720 0.65 50.10 26.59
C GLU A 720 -0.54 49.90 25.63
N LYS A 721 -0.23 49.52 24.39
CA LYS A 721 -1.22 49.34 23.31
C LYS A 721 -0.95 48.08 22.52
N ASP A 722 -2.02 47.43 22.06
CA ASP A 722 -1.94 46.35 21.07
C ASP A 722 -1.22 46.78 19.79
N ASN A 723 -0.71 45.82 19.00
CA ASN A 723 -0.02 46.08 17.75
C ASN A 723 1.27 46.91 17.90
N SER A 724 2.00 46.69 18.97
CA SER A 724 3.29 47.33 19.25
C SER A 724 4.38 46.87 18.31
N LYS A 725 5.34 47.73 18.00
CA LYS A 725 6.56 47.34 17.25
C LYS A 725 7.58 46.62 18.10
N GLY A 726 7.44 46.58 19.41
CA GLY A 726 8.39 46.03 20.36
C GLY A 726 9.72 46.80 20.42
N LYS A 727 10.55 46.48 21.41
CA LYS A 727 11.91 47.03 21.55
C LYS A 727 12.96 45.99 21.19
N SER A 728 14.08 46.42 20.64
CA SER A 728 15.22 45.54 20.33
C SER A 728 15.85 44.97 21.60
N GLN A 729 15.99 43.66 21.67
CA GLN A 729 16.60 42.93 22.78
C GLN A 729 18.02 42.49 22.43
N ILE A 730 18.43 42.53 21.16
CA ILE A 730 19.78 42.19 20.72
C ILE A 730 20.21 43.18 19.64
N ALA A 731 21.39 43.76 19.82
CA ALA A 731 21.89 44.83 18.96
C ALA A 731 22.88 44.27 17.91
N ARG A 732 22.41 43.45 16.97
CA ARG A 732 23.23 42.91 15.90
C ARG A 732 22.51 42.98 14.55
N ARG A 733 23.30 42.88 13.45
CA ARG A 733 22.74 42.88 12.08
C ARG A 733 22.24 41.47 11.67
N SER A 734 22.79 40.41 12.28
CA SER A 734 22.35 39.03 12.02
C SER A 734 20.99 38.80 12.62
N PRO A 735 20.10 38.05 11.94
CA PRO A 735 18.76 37.76 12.42
C PRO A 735 18.78 36.95 13.70
N LEU A 736 17.77 37.12 14.56
CA LEU A 736 17.50 36.27 15.68
C LEU A 736 16.96 34.94 15.18
N MET A 737 17.57 33.84 15.58
CA MET A 737 17.15 32.50 15.18
C MET A 737 16.24 31.82 16.19
N GLY A 738 16.38 32.16 17.47
CA GLY A 738 15.50 31.62 18.50
C GLY A 738 15.86 32.10 19.91
N VAL A 739 15.10 31.59 20.89
CA VAL A 739 15.25 31.87 22.31
C VAL A 739 15.13 30.56 23.09
N MET A 740 16.13 30.28 23.91
CA MET A 740 16.15 29.16 24.83
C MET A 740 15.74 29.59 26.23
N VAL A 741 15.04 28.70 26.94
CA VAL A 741 14.68 28.87 28.36
C VAL A 741 15.39 27.85 29.26
N GLN A 742 16.03 26.86 28.68
CA GLN A 742 16.82 25.83 29.32
C GLN A 742 17.90 25.32 28.35
N SER A 743 18.82 24.49 28.83
CA SER A 743 19.77 23.80 27.97
C SER A 743 19.04 23.03 26.88
N GLY A 744 19.56 23.03 25.66
CA GLY A 744 18.88 22.43 24.52
C GLY A 744 19.76 22.35 23.27
N TRP A 745 19.14 21.95 22.19
CA TRP A 745 19.82 21.77 20.92
C TRP A 745 19.79 23.03 20.04
N VAL A 746 20.92 23.31 19.41
CA VAL A 746 21.07 24.30 18.36
C VAL A 746 21.36 23.55 17.06
N VAL A 747 20.59 23.81 16.03
CA VAL A 747 20.79 23.25 14.69
C VAL A 747 21.54 24.27 13.86
N THR A 748 22.59 23.82 13.18
CA THR A 748 23.25 24.59 12.14
C THR A 748 22.97 23.96 10.77
N THR A 749 23.51 24.55 9.72
CA THR A 749 23.48 23.97 8.37
C THR A 749 24.24 22.63 8.26
N GLU A 750 25.13 22.33 9.21
CA GLU A 750 26.04 21.17 9.14
C GLU A 750 25.82 20.16 10.29
N ARG A 751 25.40 20.61 11.48
CA ARG A 751 25.39 19.79 12.69
C ARG A 751 24.34 20.22 13.72
N LEU A 752 24.11 19.31 14.67
CA LEU A 752 23.37 19.55 15.91
C LEU A 752 24.36 19.79 17.04
N LEU A 753 24.17 20.86 17.81
CA LEU A 753 25.00 21.22 18.94
C LEU A 753 24.15 21.25 20.22
N TRP A 754 24.62 20.59 21.28
CA TRP A 754 24.04 20.77 22.60
C TRP A 754 24.63 22.01 23.26
N LEU A 755 23.78 22.94 23.67
CA LEU A 755 24.19 24.15 24.37
C LEU A 755 23.65 24.11 25.81
N ASP A 756 24.55 24.06 26.76
CA ASP A 756 24.20 24.22 28.16
C ASP A 756 23.88 25.69 28.46
N MET A 757 22.74 25.91 29.12
CA MET A 757 22.37 27.24 29.55
C MET A 757 23.17 27.61 30.79
N PRO A 758 24.14 28.55 30.71
CA PRO A 758 24.93 28.95 31.85
C PRO A 758 24.04 29.68 32.86
N ALA A 759 24.44 29.60 34.13
CA ALA A 759 23.78 30.40 35.18
C ALA A 759 23.90 31.90 34.88
N VAL A 760 22.77 32.60 34.75
CA VAL A 760 22.72 34.03 34.41
C VAL A 760 23.28 34.85 35.56
N THR A 761 24.40 35.54 35.37
CA THR A 761 24.88 36.54 36.30
C THR A 761 24.41 37.93 35.94
N ALA A 762 24.24 38.83 36.89
CA ALA A 762 23.71 40.17 36.64
C ALA A 762 24.54 41.02 35.65
N ASP A 763 25.82 40.65 35.41
CA ASP A 763 26.72 41.32 34.49
C ASP A 763 26.56 40.84 33.01
N ASP A 764 25.99 39.67 32.79
CA ASP A 764 25.87 39.07 31.43
C ASP A 764 24.70 39.65 30.62
N SER A 765 23.82 40.43 31.22
CA SER A 765 22.58 40.91 30.61
C SER A 765 22.77 42.09 29.64
N THR A 766 23.95 42.70 29.56
CA THR A 766 24.17 43.95 28.81
C THR A 766 24.81 43.86 27.43
N LYS A 767 25.52 42.77 27.13
CA LYS A 767 26.27 42.61 25.87
C LYS A 767 26.05 41.25 25.21
N SER A 768 25.98 41.24 23.88
CA SER A 768 25.98 40.00 23.10
C SER A 768 27.41 39.43 23.08
N GLN A 769 27.53 38.10 23.31
CA GLN A 769 28.80 37.36 23.31
C GLN A 769 28.75 36.25 22.22
N GLN A 770 29.90 35.90 21.65
CA GLN A 770 30.00 34.74 20.77
C GLN A 770 29.95 33.47 21.63
N LEU A 771 28.84 32.73 21.51
CA LEU A 771 28.60 31.51 22.26
C LEU A 771 28.92 30.26 21.43
N ILE A 772 28.72 30.31 20.13
CA ILE A 772 28.95 29.21 19.21
C ILE A 772 29.95 29.66 18.15
N ARG A 773 31.01 28.89 17.98
CA ARG A 773 31.97 29.07 16.89
C ARG A 773 31.49 28.25 15.70
N LEU A 774 31.11 28.92 14.64
CA LEU A 774 30.63 28.35 13.39
C LEU A 774 31.79 28.18 12.40
N GLY A 775 31.66 27.20 11.50
CA GLY A 775 32.55 27.01 10.35
C GLY A 775 32.41 28.13 9.30
N HIS A 776 33.17 28.04 8.19
CA HIS A 776 33.20 29.02 7.14
C HIS A 776 31.85 29.01 6.40
N ASP A 777 30.90 29.16 6.27
CA ASP A 777 29.56 29.10 5.66
C ASP A 777 28.51 28.40 6.54
N GLU A 778 28.87 28.04 7.76
CA GLU A 778 27.94 27.45 8.71
C GLU A 778 27.07 28.52 9.35
N GLN A 779 25.77 28.26 9.45
CA GLN A 779 24.77 29.19 10.02
C GLN A 779 23.82 28.43 10.95
N ILE A 780 23.35 29.08 12.01
CA ILE A 780 22.30 28.54 12.87
C ILE A 780 20.97 28.59 12.11
N THR A 781 20.26 27.48 12.05
CA THR A 781 18.96 27.35 11.36
C THR A 781 17.80 27.21 12.31
N ALA A 782 18.00 26.59 13.48
CA ALA A 782 16.95 26.38 14.49
C ALA A 782 17.54 26.26 15.91
N ILE A 783 16.71 26.52 16.91
CA ILE A 783 17.05 26.46 18.34
C ILE A 783 15.82 25.93 19.09
N PHE A 784 16.04 25.00 20.03
CA PHE A 784 14.94 24.39 20.82
C PHE A 784 15.41 23.72 22.10
#